data_ac383e6725daeba0a8dc0b0052d7d2b4
#
_entry.id   ac383e6725daeba0a8dc0b0052d7d2b4
#
_cell.length_a   1.000
_cell.length_b   1.000
_cell.length_c   1.000
_cell.angle_alpha   90.00
_cell.angle_beta   90.00
_cell.angle_gamma   90.00
#
_symmetry.space_group_name_H-M   'P 1'
#
loop_
_entity.id
_entity.type
_entity.pdbx_description
1 polymer ?
#
loop_
_entity_poly.entity_id
_entity_poly.type
_entity_poly.pdbx_seq_one_letter_code
_entity_poly.pdbx_strand_id
1 'polypeptide(L)'
;SKAKKRLKGLIIDLRGNPGGLLDQAVRIADNFIVSGPLVTTVGYGQKVRQPKMATRAGTNTRLPIAVLIDESSASASEIVAGALKNHNRAILIGRRSFGKGSVQVIYDNQDDSALKLTIAQYLTPGDESIQSIGVTPDIQVRPLLVDKSRVDLFVEIEAGEKRLPKHLQTLASGQNINPSKSAYSVSYLRDLKTEKKIAQMPEKLLEDYETQLAAQLLRTVKSTDREVMLRDVRAVMRERRKTTDSSVNKALAERGIDWTAGSRTTGLPKAKIDIKTNLENQTIIAGTPLKVTVTITNHGSGDYLRLAAISRSKFRQLDNREFLFGRLQPGESKSWTTEFAVDAATPPGSVNFDVSVSAQNSEQPVVQTVNFKVVQPPLPAFAFDYRIDDRRFGNGDGLLQSGEVAELNVRVKNRGAGAADSMLGILKRHKDDPDRKLIIERGRIESGRLESGQVTHLKFKIRVKDVRPSKVPLRLVIVDPKTGEITSGTVQLIVVQKARRLRPEKLNLKAKLAAIDVYSHYWADSPRIGTLDGHLNVRAGMPGWYRVTLPDGAFGWVRRQDVEPGGHLPMSFTAMEPNGLIRIDIENEPRETTGAHPSVAVVGRLASRYPLKDLRVFRNNKKIFFQSADNADASNELSFDTLVPLVDGINQIEIVGRTQADQIRTRKFMILKGAQ
;
A
#
# COMPACT_ATOMS: atom_id res chain seq x y z
N SER A 1 -12.71 -47.62 29.77
CA SER A 1 -13.63 -47.18 28.72
C SER A 1 -13.60 -45.66 28.66
N LYS A 2 -12.96 -45.03 27.65
CA LYS A 2 -13.07 -43.61 27.39
C LYS A 2 -14.50 -43.31 26.95
N ALA A 3 -15.37 -42.76 27.82
CA ALA A 3 -16.69 -42.28 27.46
C ALA A 3 -16.56 -41.39 26.22
N LYS A 4 -17.15 -41.80 25.09
CA LYS A 4 -17.22 -40.99 23.86
C LYS A 4 -17.98 -39.69 24.23
N LYS A 5 -17.25 -38.61 24.52
CA LYS A 5 -17.88 -37.29 24.74
C LYS A 5 -18.56 -36.90 23.41
N ARG A 6 -19.89 -36.77 23.46
CA ARG A 6 -20.71 -36.38 22.31
C ARG A 6 -20.36 -34.94 21.93
N LEU A 7 -20.02 -34.67 20.66
CA LEU A 7 -19.80 -33.32 20.14
C LEU A 7 -21.04 -32.46 20.40
N LYS A 8 -20.84 -31.23 20.88
CA LYS A 8 -21.90 -30.26 21.16
C LYS A 8 -22.18 -29.32 20.00
N GLY A 9 -21.24 -29.18 19.09
CA GLY A 9 -21.34 -28.30 17.92
C GLY A 9 -20.06 -28.30 17.11
N LEU A 10 -20.06 -27.55 16.02
CA LEU A 10 -18.94 -27.36 15.11
C LEU A 10 -18.63 -25.87 14.95
N ILE A 11 -17.37 -25.49 15.07
CA ILE A 11 -16.88 -24.14 14.72
C ILE A 11 -16.12 -24.25 13.41
N ILE A 12 -16.51 -23.44 12.42
CA ILE A 12 -15.80 -23.28 11.14
C ILE A 12 -15.12 -21.91 11.20
N ASP A 13 -13.80 -21.88 11.27
CA ASP A 13 -13.03 -20.64 11.33
C ASP A 13 -12.58 -20.23 9.91
N LEU A 14 -13.16 -19.15 9.40
CA LEU A 14 -12.85 -18.55 8.11
C LEU A 14 -12.14 -17.19 8.26
N ARG A 15 -11.75 -16.81 9.47
CA ARG A 15 -10.99 -15.57 9.70
C ARG A 15 -9.64 -15.65 9.01
N GLY A 16 -9.22 -14.54 8.38
CA GLY A 16 -7.97 -14.49 7.61
C GLY A 16 -7.96 -15.35 6.34
N ASN A 17 -9.08 -15.96 5.96
CA ASN A 17 -9.16 -16.83 4.79
C ASN A 17 -9.61 -16.03 3.55
N PRO A 18 -8.69 -15.74 2.57
CA PRO A 18 -9.01 -14.95 1.39
C PRO A 18 -9.87 -15.69 0.35
N GLY A 19 -10.28 -16.92 0.64
CA GLY A 19 -11.05 -17.78 -0.25
C GLY A 19 -10.18 -18.80 -0.98
N GLY A 20 -10.69 -19.26 -2.11
CA GLY A 20 -10.07 -20.31 -2.94
C GLY A 20 -10.98 -20.72 -4.07
N LEU A 21 -11.02 -22.03 -4.37
CA LEU A 21 -11.81 -22.58 -5.47
C LEU A 21 -13.31 -22.61 -5.15
N LEU A 22 -14.14 -22.16 -6.09
CA LEU A 22 -15.59 -22.19 -5.99
C LEU A 22 -16.13 -23.59 -5.65
N ASP A 23 -15.67 -24.62 -6.36
CA ASP A 23 -16.17 -25.98 -6.17
C ASP A 23 -15.86 -26.53 -4.77
N GLN A 24 -14.77 -26.07 -4.13
CA GLN A 24 -14.47 -26.46 -2.75
C GLN A 24 -15.42 -25.77 -1.77
N ALA A 25 -15.74 -24.49 -1.98
CA ALA A 25 -16.73 -23.79 -1.16
C ALA A 25 -18.11 -24.45 -1.26
N VAL A 26 -18.53 -24.80 -2.47
CA VAL A 26 -19.77 -25.52 -2.72
C VAL A 26 -19.78 -26.86 -1.97
N ARG A 27 -18.71 -27.66 -2.07
CA ARG A 27 -18.59 -28.95 -1.37
C ARG A 27 -18.64 -28.81 0.16
N ILE A 28 -18.00 -27.78 0.70
CA ILE A 28 -18.03 -27.52 2.15
C ILE A 28 -19.45 -27.17 2.60
N ALA A 29 -20.12 -26.24 1.91
CA ALA A 29 -21.48 -25.83 2.23
C ALA A 29 -22.48 -27.00 2.09
N ASP A 30 -22.33 -27.81 1.05
CA ASP A 30 -23.17 -29.00 0.75
C ASP A 30 -23.15 -30.04 1.88
N ASN A 31 -22.05 -30.16 2.64
CA ASN A 31 -22.03 -31.06 3.80
C ASN A 31 -23.05 -30.71 4.89
N PHE A 32 -23.62 -29.50 4.87
CA PHE A 32 -24.48 -29.00 5.95
C PHE A 32 -25.84 -28.50 5.50
N ILE A 33 -26.10 -28.36 4.19
CA ILE A 33 -27.34 -27.83 3.61
C ILE A 33 -28.02 -28.93 2.82
N VAL A 34 -29.29 -29.18 3.13
CA VAL A 34 -30.03 -30.34 2.60
C VAL A 34 -30.51 -30.10 1.16
N SER A 35 -30.91 -28.89 0.81
CA SER A 35 -31.50 -28.53 -0.47
C SER A 35 -31.45 -27.05 -0.73
N GLY A 36 -31.65 -26.68 -2.00
CA GLY A 36 -31.65 -25.29 -2.44
C GLY A 36 -30.31 -24.84 -3.02
N PRO A 37 -30.25 -23.61 -3.54
CA PRO A 37 -29.02 -23.06 -4.11
C PRO A 37 -27.99 -22.76 -3.02
N LEU A 38 -26.73 -23.13 -3.25
CA LEU A 38 -25.59 -22.79 -2.38
C LEU A 38 -24.97 -21.47 -2.79
N VAL A 39 -24.89 -21.25 -4.09
CA VAL A 39 -24.39 -20.03 -4.72
C VAL A 39 -24.92 -19.94 -6.13
N THR A 40 -25.21 -18.75 -6.62
CA THR A 40 -25.58 -18.51 -8.01
C THR A 40 -24.53 -17.61 -8.67
N THR A 41 -23.95 -18.07 -9.77
CA THR A 41 -23.09 -17.24 -10.62
C THR A 41 -23.96 -16.49 -11.62
N VAL A 42 -23.82 -15.14 -11.66
CA VAL A 42 -24.58 -14.28 -12.56
C VAL A 42 -23.61 -13.58 -13.50
N GLY A 43 -23.75 -13.84 -14.80
CA GLY A 43 -22.95 -13.25 -15.86
C GLY A 43 -23.29 -11.77 -16.09
N TYR A 44 -22.44 -11.09 -16.86
CA TYR A 44 -22.66 -9.70 -17.25
C TYR A 44 -24.04 -9.52 -17.94
N GLY A 45 -24.75 -8.47 -17.58
CA GLY A 45 -26.11 -8.21 -18.07
C GLY A 45 -27.19 -9.08 -17.45
N GLN A 46 -26.90 -9.88 -16.42
CA GLN A 46 -27.81 -10.74 -15.64
C GLN A 46 -28.58 -11.81 -16.43
N LYS A 47 -28.28 -11.99 -17.72
CA LYS A 47 -28.97 -12.95 -18.60
C LYS A 47 -28.61 -14.41 -18.35
N VAL A 48 -27.41 -14.65 -17.82
CA VAL A 48 -26.90 -16.00 -17.53
C VAL A 48 -26.85 -16.19 -16.03
N ARG A 49 -27.61 -17.16 -15.51
CA ARG A 49 -27.64 -17.51 -14.09
C ARG A 49 -27.34 -19.01 -13.95
N GLN A 50 -26.33 -19.35 -13.17
CA GLN A 50 -25.90 -20.75 -12.95
C GLN A 50 -25.89 -21.04 -11.45
N PRO A 51 -26.98 -21.60 -10.88
CA PRO A 51 -27.00 -22.03 -9.49
C PRO A 51 -26.23 -23.34 -9.31
N LYS A 52 -25.48 -23.41 -8.22
CA LYS A 52 -24.94 -24.66 -7.68
C LYS A 52 -25.87 -25.10 -6.55
N MET A 53 -26.49 -26.24 -6.70
CA MET A 53 -27.53 -26.78 -5.80
C MET A 53 -26.94 -27.70 -4.74
N ALA A 54 -27.52 -27.68 -3.55
CA ALA A 54 -27.20 -28.65 -2.49
C ALA A 54 -27.72 -30.05 -2.83
N THR A 55 -27.00 -31.07 -2.33
CA THR A 55 -27.35 -32.47 -2.44
C THR A 55 -27.65 -33.07 -1.07
N ARG A 56 -28.72 -33.84 -0.95
CA ARG A 56 -29.16 -34.44 0.33
C ARG A 56 -28.24 -35.54 0.84
N ALA A 57 -27.48 -36.19 -0.02
CA ALA A 57 -26.64 -37.32 0.34
C ALA A 57 -25.46 -36.92 1.22
N GLY A 58 -25.35 -37.52 2.41
CA GLY A 58 -24.25 -37.30 3.32
C GLY A 58 -24.33 -36.04 4.18
N THR A 59 -25.42 -35.24 4.08
CA THR A 59 -25.57 -33.96 4.79
C THR A 59 -25.63 -34.14 6.31
N ASN A 60 -24.82 -33.39 7.06
CA ASN A 60 -24.84 -33.37 8.52
C ASN A 60 -25.81 -32.29 9.04
N THR A 61 -26.97 -32.69 9.49
CA THR A 61 -27.99 -31.79 10.06
C THR A 61 -28.04 -31.80 11.58
N ARG A 62 -27.20 -32.59 12.25
CA ARG A 62 -27.35 -32.89 13.69
C ARG A 62 -26.57 -31.93 14.60
N LEU A 63 -25.52 -31.33 14.12
CA LEU A 63 -24.65 -30.44 14.92
C LEU A 63 -25.03 -28.99 14.71
N PRO A 64 -25.23 -28.17 15.75
CA PRO A 64 -25.27 -26.74 15.62
C PRO A 64 -23.92 -26.22 15.13
N ILE A 65 -23.93 -25.18 14.28
CA ILE A 65 -22.73 -24.63 13.64
C ILE A 65 -22.57 -23.15 13.96
N ALA A 66 -21.36 -22.75 14.29
CA ALA A 66 -20.90 -21.37 14.32
C ALA A 66 -19.82 -21.17 13.25
N VAL A 67 -19.90 -20.07 12.50
CA VAL A 67 -18.88 -19.68 11.52
C VAL A 67 -18.23 -18.39 12.00
N LEU A 68 -16.91 -18.40 12.13
CA LEU A 68 -16.13 -17.19 12.44
C LEU A 68 -15.70 -16.51 11.15
N ILE A 69 -15.96 -15.22 11.04
CA ILE A 69 -15.59 -14.39 9.89
C ILE A 69 -14.97 -13.08 10.34
N ASP A 70 -14.10 -12.53 9.49
CA ASP A 70 -13.50 -11.20 9.67
C ASP A 70 -13.38 -10.45 8.35
N GLU A 71 -12.82 -9.24 8.39
CA GLU A 71 -12.58 -8.39 7.23
C GLU A 71 -11.62 -8.97 6.18
N SER A 72 -10.92 -10.05 6.50
CA SER A 72 -10.02 -10.79 5.59
C SER A 72 -10.67 -12.03 4.99
N SER A 73 -11.85 -12.42 5.50
CA SER A 73 -12.67 -13.49 4.92
C SER A 73 -13.22 -13.01 3.58
N ALA A 74 -12.83 -13.65 2.46
CA ALA A 74 -13.16 -13.16 1.13
C ALA A 74 -13.55 -14.28 0.16
N SER A 75 -14.31 -13.93 -0.91
CA SER A 75 -14.58 -14.82 -2.06
C SER A 75 -15.21 -16.17 -1.66
N ALA A 76 -14.54 -17.31 -1.88
CA ALA A 76 -15.04 -18.65 -1.53
C ALA A 76 -15.44 -18.80 -0.05
N SER A 77 -14.74 -18.12 0.87
CA SER A 77 -15.10 -18.08 2.29
C SER A 77 -16.44 -17.37 2.51
N GLU A 78 -16.70 -16.30 1.76
CA GLU A 78 -17.97 -15.57 1.81
C GLU A 78 -19.13 -16.40 1.25
N ILE A 79 -18.86 -17.24 0.25
CA ILE A 79 -19.85 -18.18 -0.29
C ILE A 79 -20.26 -19.19 0.79
N VAL A 80 -19.30 -19.81 1.49
CA VAL A 80 -19.59 -20.76 2.58
C VAL A 80 -20.37 -20.07 3.69
N ALA A 81 -19.91 -18.91 4.17
CA ALA A 81 -20.55 -18.17 5.23
C ALA A 81 -21.98 -17.73 4.85
N GLY A 82 -22.15 -17.14 3.67
CA GLY A 82 -23.45 -16.68 3.16
C GLY A 82 -24.43 -17.82 2.90
N ALA A 83 -23.96 -18.93 2.35
CA ALA A 83 -24.81 -20.11 2.14
C ALA A 83 -25.33 -20.67 3.47
N LEU A 84 -24.47 -20.87 4.45
CA LEU A 84 -24.86 -21.40 5.77
C LEU A 84 -25.78 -20.44 6.52
N LYS A 85 -25.55 -19.14 6.45
CA LYS A 85 -26.39 -18.11 7.03
C LYS A 85 -27.79 -18.09 6.41
N ASN A 86 -27.85 -17.98 5.08
CA ASN A 86 -29.10 -17.73 4.37
C ASN A 86 -29.99 -18.97 4.27
N HIS A 87 -29.41 -20.17 4.49
CA HIS A 87 -30.18 -21.41 4.73
C HIS A 87 -30.54 -21.62 6.21
N ASN A 88 -30.39 -20.63 7.07
CA ASN A 88 -30.66 -20.73 8.51
C ASN A 88 -29.90 -21.89 9.21
N ARG A 89 -28.71 -22.25 8.72
CA ARG A 89 -27.98 -23.45 9.15
C ARG A 89 -26.88 -23.15 10.16
N ALA A 90 -26.34 -21.93 10.19
CA ALA A 90 -25.28 -21.54 11.10
C ALA A 90 -25.45 -20.11 11.61
N ILE A 91 -24.98 -19.83 12.82
CA ILE A 91 -24.77 -18.46 13.31
C ILE A 91 -23.38 -17.98 12.90
N LEU A 92 -23.31 -16.76 12.38
CA LEU A 92 -22.08 -16.09 12.01
C LEU A 92 -21.63 -15.17 13.13
N ILE A 93 -20.35 -15.25 13.50
CA ILE A 93 -19.76 -14.51 14.61
C ILE A 93 -18.50 -13.80 14.12
N GLY A 94 -18.29 -12.56 14.51
CA GLY A 94 -17.07 -11.82 14.22
C GLY A 94 -17.33 -10.46 13.58
N ARG A 95 -16.60 -10.12 12.52
CA ARG A 95 -16.72 -8.86 11.79
C ARG A 95 -17.19 -9.10 10.35
N ARG A 96 -17.69 -8.05 9.71
CA ARG A 96 -18.14 -8.12 8.32
C ARG A 96 -16.99 -8.57 7.42
N SER A 97 -17.29 -9.49 6.49
CA SER A 97 -16.32 -9.99 5.52
C SER A 97 -15.93 -8.97 4.45
N PHE A 98 -14.97 -9.30 3.62
CA PHE A 98 -14.31 -8.40 2.66
C PHE A 98 -15.22 -7.84 1.57
N GLY A 99 -16.13 -8.66 1.02
CA GLY A 99 -17.05 -8.23 -0.05
C GLY A 99 -16.56 -8.50 -1.47
N LYS A 100 -15.80 -9.59 -1.70
CA LYS A 100 -15.33 -9.97 -3.04
C LYS A 100 -16.28 -10.97 -3.68
N GLY A 101 -17.27 -10.45 -4.41
CA GLY A 101 -18.26 -11.24 -5.13
C GLY A 101 -17.95 -11.47 -6.62
N SER A 102 -16.80 -11.06 -7.11
CA SER A 102 -16.45 -11.15 -8.53
C SER A 102 -15.86 -12.50 -8.93
N VAL A 103 -16.28 -13.01 -10.10
CA VAL A 103 -15.72 -14.19 -10.77
C VAL A 103 -14.72 -13.76 -11.83
N GLN A 104 -13.50 -14.25 -11.73
CA GLN A 104 -12.43 -13.93 -12.68
C GLN A 104 -11.96 -15.21 -13.39
N VAL A 105 -11.81 -15.12 -14.71
CA VAL A 105 -11.23 -16.17 -15.55
C VAL A 105 -9.90 -15.66 -16.11
N ILE A 106 -8.93 -16.55 -16.17
CA ILE A 106 -7.64 -16.31 -16.78
C ILE A 106 -7.66 -17.00 -18.14
N TYR A 107 -7.40 -16.22 -19.19
CA TYR A 107 -7.20 -16.70 -20.55
C TYR A 107 -5.72 -16.63 -20.85
N ASP A 108 -5.09 -17.78 -21.02
CA ASP A 108 -3.69 -17.87 -21.41
C ASP A 108 -3.55 -17.63 -22.91
N ASN A 109 -2.62 -16.77 -23.29
CA ASN A 109 -2.32 -16.46 -24.67
C ASN A 109 -1.12 -17.31 -25.16
N GLN A 110 -0.95 -17.43 -26.49
CA GLN A 110 0.12 -18.24 -27.10
C GLN A 110 1.54 -17.67 -26.87
N ASP A 111 1.63 -16.42 -26.40
CA ASP A 111 2.89 -15.70 -26.13
C ASP A 111 3.29 -15.74 -24.64
N ASP A 112 2.79 -16.71 -23.87
CA ASP A 112 2.98 -16.83 -22.42
C ASP A 112 2.42 -15.64 -21.60
N SER A 113 1.68 -14.72 -22.22
CA SER A 113 0.89 -13.72 -21.51
C SER A 113 -0.46 -14.29 -21.11
N ALA A 114 -1.10 -13.70 -20.11
CA ALA A 114 -2.44 -14.10 -19.68
C ALA A 114 -3.34 -12.88 -19.48
N LEU A 115 -4.58 -13.00 -19.94
CA LEU A 115 -5.63 -12.00 -19.74
C LEU A 115 -6.56 -12.43 -18.62
N LYS A 116 -6.62 -11.67 -17.52
CA LYS A 116 -7.53 -11.89 -16.40
C LYS A 116 -8.74 -10.99 -16.53
N LEU A 117 -9.90 -11.58 -16.81
CA LEU A 117 -11.16 -10.86 -16.97
C LEU A 117 -12.14 -11.20 -15.84
N THR A 118 -12.88 -10.18 -15.38
CA THR A 118 -14.06 -10.38 -14.54
C THR A 118 -15.26 -10.60 -15.46
N ILE A 119 -15.90 -11.78 -15.36
CA ILE A 119 -16.97 -12.22 -16.25
C ILE A 119 -18.32 -12.36 -15.56
N ALA A 120 -18.36 -12.46 -14.25
CA ALA A 120 -19.57 -12.70 -13.48
C ALA A 120 -19.44 -12.23 -12.03
N GLN A 121 -20.55 -12.28 -11.29
CA GLN A 121 -20.57 -12.10 -9.83
C GLN A 121 -21.28 -13.29 -9.16
N TYR A 122 -20.95 -13.50 -7.87
CA TYR A 122 -21.62 -14.46 -7.01
C TYR A 122 -22.78 -13.82 -6.26
N LEU A 123 -23.89 -14.52 -6.21
CA LEU A 123 -25.00 -14.26 -5.29
C LEU A 123 -25.12 -15.43 -4.30
N THR A 124 -25.29 -15.11 -3.04
CA THR A 124 -25.63 -16.10 -2.00
C THR A 124 -27.14 -16.41 -2.06
N PRO A 125 -27.63 -17.47 -1.38
CA PRO A 125 -29.05 -17.80 -1.37
C PRO A 125 -29.92 -16.61 -1.01
N GLY A 126 -31.04 -16.45 -1.69
CA GLY A 126 -31.89 -15.27 -1.60
C GLY A 126 -31.48 -14.13 -2.53
N ASP A 127 -30.58 -14.41 -3.49
CA ASP A 127 -30.04 -13.44 -4.45
C ASP A 127 -29.28 -12.28 -3.82
N GLU A 128 -28.71 -12.50 -2.62
CA GLU A 128 -27.94 -11.48 -1.93
C GLU A 128 -26.54 -11.34 -2.53
N SER A 129 -26.20 -10.11 -2.96
CA SER A 129 -24.86 -9.82 -3.47
C SER A 129 -23.87 -9.62 -2.32
N ILE A 130 -22.70 -10.25 -2.42
CA ILE A 130 -21.57 -10.02 -1.52
C ILE A 130 -20.62 -8.94 -2.06
N GLN A 131 -20.73 -8.58 -3.36
CA GLN A 131 -19.82 -7.64 -4.02
C GLN A 131 -19.87 -6.25 -3.35
N SER A 132 -18.74 -5.77 -2.85
CA SER A 132 -18.55 -4.50 -2.12
C SER A 132 -19.34 -4.37 -0.81
N ILE A 133 -20.14 -5.39 -0.42
CA ILE A 133 -21.01 -5.38 0.76
C ILE A 133 -20.43 -6.29 1.84
N GLY A 134 -19.97 -7.49 1.45
CA GLY A 134 -19.57 -8.56 2.34
C GLY A 134 -20.74 -9.24 3.06
N VAL A 135 -20.42 -10.29 3.80
CA VAL A 135 -21.38 -11.02 4.64
C VAL A 135 -21.37 -10.40 6.04
N THR A 136 -22.54 -9.95 6.51
CA THR A 136 -22.69 -9.39 7.86
C THR A 136 -22.85 -10.52 8.86
N PRO A 137 -22.06 -10.57 9.96
CA PRO A 137 -22.23 -11.57 11.00
C PRO A 137 -23.53 -11.36 11.78
N ASP A 138 -24.08 -12.42 12.37
CA ASP A 138 -25.23 -12.35 13.25
C ASP A 138 -24.88 -11.75 14.60
N ILE A 139 -23.69 -12.08 15.08
CA ILE A 139 -23.10 -11.57 16.30
C ILE A 139 -21.85 -10.80 15.92
N GLN A 140 -21.99 -9.49 15.89
CA GLN A 140 -20.85 -8.61 15.64
C GLN A 140 -19.95 -8.54 16.86
N VAL A 141 -18.67 -8.85 16.70
CA VAL A 141 -17.66 -8.80 17.75
C VAL A 141 -16.75 -7.60 17.51
N ARG A 142 -16.64 -6.73 18.53
CA ARG A 142 -15.83 -5.51 18.46
C ARG A 142 -14.67 -5.62 19.47
N PRO A 143 -13.42 -5.71 19.01
CA PRO A 143 -12.27 -5.61 19.89
C PRO A 143 -12.09 -4.16 20.34
N LEU A 144 -12.01 -3.94 21.67
CA LEU A 144 -11.73 -2.65 22.29
C LEU A 144 -10.31 -2.66 22.83
N LEU A 145 -9.65 -1.53 22.84
CA LEU A 145 -8.30 -1.38 23.39
C LEU A 145 -8.29 -0.24 24.41
N VAL A 146 -7.76 -0.51 25.59
CA VAL A 146 -7.42 0.51 26.60
C VAL A 146 -5.99 0.21 27.05
N ASP A 147 -5.01 0.87 26.43
CA ASP A 147 -3.59 0.73 26.75
C ASP A 147 -2.96 2.09 27.11
N LYS A 148 -1.78 2.10 27.71
CA LYS A 148 -1.10 3.33 28.17
C LYS A 148 -0.95 4.42 27.11
N SER A 149 -0.72 4.04 25.88
CA SER A 149 -0.46 4.95 24.75
C SER A 149 -1.66 5.12 23.80
N ARG A 150 -2.67 4.24 23.89
CA ARG A 150 -3.77 4.21 22.93
C ARG A 150 -5.06 3.70 23.53
N VAL A 151 -6.16 4.33 23.16
CA VAL A 151 -7.51 3.86 23.45
C VAL A 151 -8.28 3.78 22.13
N ASP A 152 -8.96 2.65 21.89
CA ASP A 152 -9.83 2.41 20.73
C ASP A 152 -11.15 1.80 21.26
N LEU A 153 -12.16 2.64 21.46
CA LEU A 153 -13.51 2.21 21.91
C LEU A 153 -14.55 2.30 20.80
N PHE A 154 -14.35 3.20 19.82
CA PHE A 154 -15.31 3.53 18.77
C PHE A 154 -14.81 3.21 17.37
N VAL A 155 -13.54 2.79 17.23
CA VAL A 155 -12.95 2.50 15.91
C VAL A 155 -13.76 1.41 15.22
N GLU A 156 -14.49 1.78 14.18
CA GLU A 156 -15.02 0.85 13.21
C GLU A 156 -13.93 0.52 12.22
N ILE A 157 -13.48 -0.73 12.22
CA ILE A 157 -12.57 -1.21 11.17
C ILE A 157 -13.41 -1.36 9.91
N GLU A 158 -13.57 -0.26 9.18
CA GLU A 158 -14.10 -0.37 7.82
C GLU A 158 -12.99 -0.96 6.94
N ALA A 159 -13.03 -2.24 6.72
CA ALA A 159 -12.24 -2.95 5.73
C ALA A 159 -13.16 -3.44 4.61
N GLY A 160 -12.60 -3.86 3.49
CA GLY A 160 -13.36 -4.48 2.43
C GLY A 160 -13.09 -3.92 1.04
N GLU A 161 -13.66 -4.56 0.03
CA GLU A 161 -13.45 -4.24 -1.37
C GLU A 161 -13.90 -2.82 -1.73
N LYS A 162 -14.94 -2.30 -1.07
CA LYS A 162 -15.46 -0.93 -1.25
C LYS A 162 -14.38 0.15 -1.06
N ARG A 163 -13.32 -0.13 -0.30
CA ARG A 163 -12.19 0.80 -0.08
C ARG A 163 -11.15 0.79 -1.20
N LEU A 164 -11.18 -0.19 -2.08
CA LEU A 164 -10.24 -0.25 -3.20
C LEU A 164 -10.56 0.85 -4.22
N PRO A 165 -9.57 1.58 -4.75
CA PRO A 165 -9.78 2.70 -5.66
C PRO A 165 -10.54 2.36 -6.94
N LYS A 166 -10.62 1.08 -7.30
CA LYS A 166 -11.28 0.55 -8.51
C LYS A 166 -12.09 -0.70 -8.17
N HIS A 167 -12.94 -0.63 -7.14
CA HIS A 167 -13.83 -1.75 -6.84
C HIS A 167 -14.96 -1.84 -7.87
N LEU A 168 -15.40 -3.06 -8.14
CA LEU A 168 -16.59 -3.32 -8.96
C LEU A 168 -17.85 -2.98 -8.16
N GLN A 169 -18.78 -2.29 -8.80
CA GLN A 169 -20.09 -2.10 -8.19
C GLN A 169 -20.89 -3.42 -8.25
N THR A 170 -21.82 -3.59 -7.31
CA THR A 170 -22.74 -4.75 -7.34
C THR A 170 -23.60 -4.69 -8.60
N LEU A 171 -23.83 -5.85 -9.24
CA LEU A 171 -24.76 -6.00 -10.36
C LEU A 171 -26.24 -6.03 -9.90
N ALA A 172 -26.50 -6.08 -8.61
CA ALA A 172 -27.86 -6.04 -8.09
C ALA A 172 -28.50 -4.70 -8.43
N SER A 173 -29.25 -4.67 -9.51
CA SER A 173 -29.95 -3.49 -10.04
C SER A 173 -31.07 -3.05 -9.11
N GLY A 174 -31.06 -1.79 -8.71
CA GLY A 174 -32.27 -1.04 -8.36
C GLY A 174 -32.81 -1.16 -6.94
N GLN A 175 -32.21 -1.92 -6.03
CA GLN A 175 -32.56 -1.89 -4.61
C GLN A 175 -31.43 -1.26 -3.81
N ASN A 176 -31.76 -0.30 -2.96
CA ASN A 176 -30.88 0.18 -1.90
C ASN A 176 -30.55 -1.01 -0.98
N ILE A 177 -29.48 -1.71 -1.28
CA ILE A 177 -29.02 -2.85 -0.48
C ILE A 177 -28.34 -2.27 0.76
N ASN A 178 -29.16 -1.93 1.76
CA ASN A 178 -28.63 -1.68 3.09
C ASN A 178 -28.10 -3.01 3.62
N PRO A 179 -26.84 -3.06 4.04
CA PRO A 179 -26.31 -4.28 4.64
C PRO A 179 -27.17 -4.70 5.82
N SER A 180 -27.51 -5.98 5.90
CA SER A 180 -28.30 -6.53 7.01
C SER A 180 -27.65 -6.14 8.34
N LYS A 181 -28.46 -5.80 9.35
CA LYS A 181 -27.96 -5.51 10.71
C LYS A 181 -27.66 -6.82 11.44
N SER A 182 -26.61 -6.82 12.26
CA SER A 182 -26.34 -7.92 13.18
C SER A 182 -27.44 -8.02 14.25
N ALA A 183 -27.84 -9.24 14.61
CA ALA A 183 -28.82 -9.47 15.67
C ALA A 183 -28.29 -9.04 17.05
N TYR A 184 -26.99 -9.24 17.28
CA TYR A 184 -26.28 -8.83 18.48
C TYR A 184 -24.97 -8.14 18.16
N SER A 185 -24.57 -7.23 19.07
CA SER A 185 -23.21 -6.68 19.10
C SER A 185 -22.63 -6.91 20.49
N VAL A 186 -21.44 -7.47 20.55
CA VAL A 186 -20.67 -7.67 21.76
C VAL A 186 -19.26 -7.14 21.57
N SER A 187 -18.75 -6.47 22.58
CA SER A 187 -17.38 -6.00 22.59
C SER A 187 -16.55 -6.79 23.60
N TYR A 188 -15.24 -6.79 23.44
CA TYR A 188 -14.31 -7.32 24.44
C TYR A 188 -13.06 -6.46 24.52
N LEU A 189 -12.50 -6.36 25.73
CA LEU A 189 -11.23 -5.67 25.93
C LEU A 189 -10.08 -6.59 25.49
N ARG A 190 -9.27 -6.13 24.53
CA ARG A 190 -8.12 -6.87 24.00
C ARG A 190 -7.04 -7.05 25.05
N ASP A 191 -6.46 -8.22 25.09
CA ASP A 191 -5.22 -8.50 25.81
C ASP A 191 -4.07 -8.70 24.80
N LEU A 192 -3.29 -7.65 24.57
CA LEU A 192 -2.19 -7.65 23.62
C LEU A 192 -1.11 -8.69 23.96
N LYS A 193 -0.98 -9.11 25.23
CA LYS A 193 -0.02 -10.16 25.62
C LYS A 193 -0.51 -11.53 25.16
N THR A 194 -1.79 -11.82 25.38
CA THR A 194 -2.42 -13.07 24.92
C THR A 194 -2.45 -13.14 23.40
N GLU A 195 -2.80 -12.05 22.71
CA GLU A 195 -2.78 -12.00 21.23
C GLU A 195 -1.40 -12.31 20.63
N LYS A 196 -0.33 -11.75 21.22
CA LYS A 196 1.05 -12.06 20.77
C LYS A 196 1.40 -13.54 20.98
N LYS A 197 0.96 -14.16 22.06
CA LYS A 197 1.17 -15.59 22.32
C LYS A 197 0.43 -16.46 21.29
N ILE A 198 -0.83 -16.12 20.99
CA ILE A 198 -1.64 -16.84 19.99
C ILE A 198 -1.00 -16.72 18.61
N ALA A 199 -0.52 -15.53 18.21
CA ALA A 199 0.14 -15.32 16.93
C ALA A 199 1.43 -16.15 16.76
N GLN A 200 2.14 -16.45 17.85
CA GLN A 200 3.33 -17.29 17.86
C GLN A 200 3.05 -18.80 17.92
N MET A 201 1.86 -19.19 18.36
CA MET A 201 1.45 -20.58 18.57
C MET A 201 0.04 -20.80 17.98
N PRO A 202 -0.06 -21.02 16.65
CA PRO A 202 -1.36 -21.16 15.98
C PRO A 202 -2.25 -22.29 16.53
N GLU A 203 -1.67 -23.32 17.15
CA GLU A 203 -2.39 -24.41 17.83
C GLU A 203 -3.20 -23.92 19.03
N LYS A 204 -2.92 -22.73 19.56
CA LYS A 204 -3.65 -22.10 20.68
C LYS A 204 -4.82 -21.20 20.23
N LEU A 205 -5.28 -21.30 18.98
CA LEU A 205 -6.46 -20.58 18.48
C LEU A 205 -7.71 -20.77 19.36
N LEU A 206 -7.81 -21.87 20.11
CA LEU A 206 -8.89 -22.10 21.05
C LEU A 206 -8.90 -21.13 22.26
N GLU A 207 -7.83 -20.38 22.48
CA GLU A 207 -7.70 -19.40 23.57
C GLU A 207 -8.20 -18.00 23.17
N ASP A 208 -8.46 -17.73 21.88
CA ASP A 208 -8.96 -16.43 21.46
C ASP A 208 -10.43 -16.21 21.85
N TYR A 209 -10.79 -14.92 22.01
CA TYR A 209 -12.11 -14.52 22.48
C TYR A 209 -13.25 -15.01 21.60
N GLU A 210 -13.12 -14.89 20.26
CA GLU A 210 -14.20 -15.23 19.32
C GLU A 210 -14.45 -16.73 19.28
N THR A 211 -13.40 -17.54 19.34
CA THR A 211 -13.50 -19.02 19.43
C THR A 211 -14.12 -19.45 20.77
N GLN A 212 -13.70 -18.83 21.88
CA GLN A 212 -14.30 -19.12 23.20
C GLN A 212 -15.78 -18.71 23.25
N LEU A 213 -16.13 -17.56 22.68
CA LEU A 213 -17.51 -17.13 22.56
C LEU A 213 -18.33 -18.15 21.77
N ALA A 214 -17.88 -18.53 20.56
CA ALA A 214 -18.54 -19.52 19.72
C ALA A 214 -18.75 -20.86 20.46
N ALA A 215 -17.73 -21.34 21.16
CA ALA A 215 -17.82 -22.57 21.94
C ALA A 215 -18.82 -22.45 23.10
N GLN A 216 -18.89 -21.31 23.77
CA GLN A 216 -19.90 -21.06 24.82
C GLN A 216 -21.30 -21.06 24.22
N LEU A 217 -21.53 -20.38 23.11
CA LEU A 217 -22.83 -20.30 22.45
C LEU A 217 -23.31 -21.67 21.98
N LEU A 218 -22.43 -22.46 21.34
CA LEU A 218 -22.77 -23.83 20.89
C LEU A 218 -23.08 -24.80 22.03
N ARG A 219 -22.61 -24.54 23.24
CA ARG A 219 -23.03 -25.32 24.45
C ARG A 219 -24.42 -24.92 24.97
N THR A 220 -24.86 -23.70 24.67
CA THR A 220 -26.13 -23.14 25.11
C THR A 220 -27.29 -23.49 24.18
N VAL A 221 -27.05 -23.54 22.89
CA VAL A 221 -28.09 -23.76 21.88
C VAL A 221 -28.58 -25.22 21.87
N LYS A 222 -29.88 -25.38 21.60
CA LYS A 222 -30.54 -26.68 21.54
C LYS A 222 -30.99 -27.07 20.14
N SER A 223 -30.92 -26.14 19.19
CA SER A 223 -31.37 -26.31 17.81
C SER A 223 -30.19 -26.19 16.83
N THR A 224 -30.42 -26.64 15.60
CA THR A 224 -29.53 -26.43 14.44
C THR A 224 -30.06 -25.36 13.50
N ASP A 225 -31.23 -24.79 13.80
CA ASP A 225 -31.82 -23.66 13.09
C ASP A 225 -31.26 -22.36 13.65
N ARG A 226 -30.76 -21.49 12.77
CA ARG A 226 -30.08 -20.23 13.12
C ARG A 226 -30.96 -19.27 13.91
N GLU A 227 -32.25 -19.13 13.56
CA GLU A 227 -33.12 -18.17 14.25
C GLU A 227 -33.43 -18.64 15.67
N VAL A 228 -33.60 -19.96 15.84
CA VAL A 228 -33.76 -20.54 17.17
C VAL A 228 -32.49 -20.39 17.99
N MET A 229 -31.32 -20.68 17.39
CA MET A 229 -30.04 -20.49 18.05
C MET A 229 -29.84 -19.04 18.51
N LEU A 230 -30.19 -18.05 17.69
CA LEU A 230 -30.10 -16.62 18.06
C LEU A 230 -31.02 -16.26 19.24
N ARG A 231 -32.20 -16.88 19.35
CA ARG A 231 -33.06 -16.72 20.53
C ARG A 231 -32.44 -17.34 21.78
N ASP A 232 -31.91 -18.55 21.67
CA ASP A 232 -31.31 -19.30 22.81
C ASP A 232 -30.12 -18.54 23.42
N VAL A 233 -29.31 -17.86 22.61
CA VAL A 233 -28.10 -17.14 23.08
C VAL A 233 -28.35 -15.76 23.69
N ARG A 234 -29.59 -15.24 23.63
CA ARG A 234 -29.94 -13.87 24.12
C ARG A 234 -29.44 -13.57 25.54
N ALA A 235 -29.62 -14.51 26.46
CA ALA A 235 -29.18 -14.34 27.86
C ALA A 235 -27.65 -14.23 27.97
N VAL A 236 -26.92 -15.08 27.22
CA VAL A 236 -25.45 -15.05 27.14
C VAL A 236 -24.96 -13.72 26.58
N MET A 237 -25.60 -13.22 25.54
CA MET A 237 -25.22 -11.93 24.92
C MET A 237 -25.42 -10.76 25.89
N ARG A 238 -26.51 -10.76 26.65
CA ARG A 238 -26.78 -9.74 27.67
C ARG A 238 -25.72 -9.74 28.78
N GLU A 239 -25.36 -10.93 29.28
CA GLU A 239 -24.34 -11.08 30.32
C GLU A 239 -22.95 -10.66 29.80
N ARG A 240 -22.57 -11.08 28.60
CA ARG A 240 -21.31 -10.67 28.01
C ARG A 240 -21.20 -9.16 27.85
N ARG A 241 -22.29 -8.49 27.43
CA ARG A 241 -22.33 -7.03 27.34
C ARG A 241 -22.09 -6.33 28.66
N LYS A 242 -22.71 -6.83 29.76
CA LYS A 242 -22.50 -6.30 31.12
C LYS A 242 -21.05 -6.49 31.59
N THR A 243 -20.49 -7.68 31.35
CA THR A 243 -19.11 -7.99 31.75
C THR A 243 -18.11 -7.09 31.00
N THR A 244 -18.32 -6.88 29.69
CA THR A 244 -17.46 -5.98 28.93
C THR A 244 -17.56 -4.54 29.41
N ASP A 245 -18.79 -4.04 29.67
CA ASP A 245 -19.02 -2.68 30.16
C ASP A 245 -18.30 -2.46 31.49
N SER A 246 -18.38 -3.43 32.42
CA SER A 246 -17.65 -3.41 33.70
C SER A 246 -16.14 -3.41 33.50
N SER A 247 -15.63 -4.24 32.61
CA SER A 247 -14.17 -4.31 32.31
C SER A 247 -13.64 -3.02 31.69
N VAL A 248 -14.37 -2.41 30.76
CA VAL A 248 -14.03 -1.12 30.17
C VAL A 248 -14.04 0.00 31.19
N ASN A 249 -15.11 0.08 32.01
CA ASN A 249 -15.21 1.06 33.09
C ASN A 249 -14.03 0.95 34.07
N LYS A 250 -13.65 -0.26 34.47
CA LYS A 250 -12.48 -0.50 35.32
C LYS A 250 -11.19 -0.02 34.67
N ALA A 251 -10.93 -0.42 33.42
CA ALA A 251 -9.72 -0.07 32.71
C ALA A 251 -9.59 1.44 32.48
N LEU A 252 -10.70 2.15 32.27
CA LEU A 252 -10.72 3.61 32.12
C LEU A 252 -10.61 4.33 33.47
N ALA A 253 -11.22 3.78 34.56
CA ALA A 253 -11.08 4.33 35.90
C ALA A 253 -9.61 4.31 36.38
N GLU A 254 -8.84 3.26 36.04
CA GLU A 254 -7.40 3.18 36.31
C GLU A 254 -6.60 4.31 35.60
N ARG A 255 -7.24 5.02 34.65
CA ARG A 255 -6.72 6.19 33.94
C ARG A 255 -7.35 7.51 34.39
N GLY A 256 -8.15 7.49 35.44
CA GLY A 256 -8.85 8.67 35.94
C GLY A 256 -10.07 9.09 35.11
N ILE A 257 -10.59 8.19 34.24
CA ILE A 257 -11.75 8.47 33.40
C ILE A 257 -12.97 7.73 33.95
N ASP A 258 -13.95 8.49 34.45
CA ASP A 258 -15.25 7.95 34.82
C ASP A 258 -16.09 7.66 33.57
N TRP A 259 -16.19 6.37 33.19
CA TRP A 259 -16.94 5.91 32.03
C TRP A 259 -18.26 5.22 32.41
N THR A 260 -18.74 5.44 33.62
CA THR A 260 -19.98 4.83 34.08
C THR A 260 -21.19 5.32 33.26
N ALA A 261 -22.10 4.39 32.98
CA ALA A 261 -23.38 4.75 32.39
C ALA A 261 -24.27 5.37 33.49
N GLY A 262 -25.05 6.36 33.11
CA GLY A 262 -26.01 6.98 34.05
C GLY A 262 -27.40 7.10 33.43
N SER A 263 -28.39 7.37 34.29
CA SER A 263 -29.69 7.86 33.85
C SER A 263 -29.60 9.36 33.51
N ARG A 264 -30.56 9.88 32.69
CA ARG A 264 -30.63 11.32 32.38
C ARG A 264 -30.55 12.14 33.66
N THR A 265 -29.60 13.09 33.69
CA THR A 265 -29.48 14.09 34.77
C THR A 265 -30.55 15.17 34.59
N THR A 266 -30.93 15.81 35.68
CA THR A 266 -31.75 17.03 35.64
C THR A 266 -30.92 18.15 35.01
N GLY A 267 -31.33 18.66 33.83
CA GLY A 267 -30.63 19.68 33.08
C GLY A 267 -29.97 19.16 31.81
N LEU A 268 -29.67 20.08 30.90
CA LEU A 268 -29.02 19.78 29.61
C LEU A 268 -27.54 20.18 29.66
N PRO A 269 -26.65 19.29 29.29
CA PRO A 269 -25.23 19.63 29.11
C PRO A 269 -25.03 20.51 27.86
N LYS A 270 -24.03 21.43 27.90
CA LYS A 270 -23.64 22.28 26.75
C LYS A 270 -22.12 22.38 26.68
N ALA A 271 -21.53 21.84 25.61
CA ALA A 271 -20.09 21.83 25.43
C ALA A 271 -19.58 23.13 24.78
N LYS A 272 -18.47 23.66 25.33
CA LYS A 272 -17.54 24.52 24.62
C LYS A 272 -16.29 23.74 24.34
N ILE A 273 -15.86 23.72 23.07
CA ILE A 273 -14.68 22.99 22.61
C ILE A 273 -13.57 24.00 22.38
N ASP A 274 -12.37 23.73 22.89
CA ASP A 274 -11.14 24.44 22.59
C ASP A 274 -10.11 23.43 22.08
N ILE A 275 -9.51 23.70 20.91
CA ILE A 275 -8.52 22.82 20.30
C ILE A 275 -7.20 23.55 20.17
N LYS A 276 -6.18 23.01 20.86
CA LYS A 276 -4.80 23.51 20.77
C LYS A 276 -3.94 22.50 20.00
N THR A 277 -3.05 23.01 19.18
CA THR A 277 -2.11 22.22 18.37
C THR A 277 -0.69 22.76 18.51
N ASN A 278 0.29 21.94 18.11
CA ASN A 278 1.70 22.39 17.98
C ASN A 278 2.01 22.98 16.58
N LEU A 279 0.98 23.42 15.85
CA LEU A 279 1.16 24.05 14.53
C LEU A 279 1.80 25.44 14.68
N GLU A 280 2.79 25.73 13.87
CA GLU A 280 3.36 27.05 13.71
C GLU A 280 2.71 27.75 12.50
N ASN A 281 2.02 28.84 12.71
CA ASN A 281 1.27 29.55 11.67
C ASN A 281 0.36 28.63 10.83
N GLN A 282 -0.36 27.72 11.49
CA GLN A 282 -1.19 26.67 10.86
C GLN A 282 -0.41 25.79 9.87
N THR A 283 0.86 25.53 10.15
CA THR A 283 1.72 24.74 9.26
C THR A 283 2.45 23.66 10.07
N ILE A 284 2.64 22.50 9.46
CA ILE A 284 3.47 21.40 9.98
C ILE A 284 4.41 20.87 8.91
N ILE A 285 5.62 20.49 9.33
CA ILE A 285 6.59 19.85 8.45
C ILE A 285 6.29 18.35 8.40
N ALA A 286 6.20 17.77 7.21
CA ALA A 286 6.05 16.33 7.03
C ALA A 286 7.19 15.57 7.74
N GLY A 287 6.84 14.52 8.46
CA GLY A 287 7.75 13.78 9.34
C GLY A 287 7.73 14.24 10.81
N THR A 288 7.04 15.36 11.12
CA THR A 288 6.84 15.83 12.49
C THR A 288 5.47 15.38 13.02
N PRO A 289 5.36 14.86 14.24
CA PRO A 289 4.05 14.47 14.78
C PRO A 289 3.19 15.71 15.10
N LEU A 290 1.93 15.67 14.67
CA LEU A 290 0.93 16.68 15.03
C LEU A 290 0.36 16.37 16.41
N LYS A 291 0.61 17.22 17.38
CA LYS A 291 0.02 17.17 18.71
C LYS A 291 -1.30 17.92 18.74
N VAL A 292 -2.37 17.29 19.18
CA VAL A 292 -3.69 17.91 19.30
C VAL A 292 -4.19 17.72 20.71
N THR A 293 -4.47 18.82 21.38
CA THR A 293 -5.13 18.84 22.70
C THR A 293 -6.53 19.37 22.54
N VAL A 294 -7.52 18.54 22.83
CA VAL A 294 -8.94 18.91 22.87
C VAL A 294 -9.33 19.16 24.32
N THR A 295 -9.83 20.34 24.62
CA THR A 295 -10.40 20.72 25.93
C THR A 295 -11.89 20.91 25.77
N ILE A 296 -12.67 20.26 26.62
CA ILE A 296 -14.12 20.43 26.65
C ILE A 296 -14.52 20.99 28.01
N THR A 297 -15.27 22.11 27.97
CA THR A 297 -15.88 22.73 29.15
C THR A 297 -17.38 22.55 29.09
N ASN A 298 -18.01 22.09 30.16
CA ASN A 298 -19.46 21.98 30.24
C ASN A 298 -20.08 23.27 30.82
N HIS A 299 -20.67 24.06 29.96
CA HIS A 299 -21.39 25.29 30.30
C HIS A 299 -22.91 25.04 30.55
N GLY A 300 -23.35 23.81 30.48
CA GLY A 300 -24.76 23.42 30.72
C GLY A 300 -25.07 23.24 32.19
N SER A 301 -26.33 22.87 32.46
CA SER A 301 -26.83 22.62 33.83
C SER A 301 -26.85 21.13 34.19
N GLY A 302 -26.61 20.23 33.26
CA GLY A 302 -26.55 18.78 33.46
C GLY A 302 -25.19 18.19 33.19
N ASP A 303 -24.90 17.01 33.73
CA ASP A 303 -23.66 16.29 33.49
C ASP A 303 -23.60 15.72 32.06
N TYR A 304 -22.44 15.72 31.42
CA TYR A 304 -22.15 14.80 30.35
C TYR A 304 -21.80 13.41 30.89
N LEU A 305 -22.33 12.36 30.23
CA LEU A 305 -22.04 10.98 30.53
C LEU A 305 -21.35 10.31 29.35
N ARG A 306 -20.24 9.61 29.61
CA ARG A 306 -19.43 8.95 28.54
C ARG A 306 -19.07 9.89 27.42
N LEU A 307 -18.63 11.09 27.76
CA LEU A 307 -18.23 12.12 26.83
C LEU A 307 -16.96 11.70 26.10
N ALA A 308 -16.99 11.76 24.79
CA ALA A 308 -15.87 11.46 23.92
C ALA A 308 -15.85 12.37 22.71
N ALA A 309 -14.68 12.49 22.08
CA ALA A 309 -14.55 13.09 20.76
C ALA A 309 -13.79 12.15 19.83
N ILE A 310 -14.08 12.25 18.54
CA ILE A 310 -13.44 11.43 17.49
C ILE A 310 -13.03 12.36 16.36
N SER A 311 -11.79 12.22 15.88
CA SER A 311 -11.37 12.92 14.67
C SER A 311 -11.93 12.25 13.43
N ARG A 312 -12.35 13.07 12.45
CA ARG A 312 -12.81 12.64 11.15
C ARG A 312 -12.06 13.39 10.06
N SER A 313 -11.42 12.64 9.16
CA SER A 313 -10.67 13.23 8.05
C SER A 313 -10.64 12.27 6.86
N LYS A 314 -10.62 12.85 5.66
CA LYS A 314 -10.29 12.08 4.45
C LYS A 314 -8.79 11.73 4.37
N PHE A 315 -7.97 12.37 5.20
CA PHE A 315 -6.56 12.03 5.36
C PHE A 315 -6.43 10.95 6.43
N ARG A 316 -6.18 9.71 6.00
CA ARG A 316 -6.22 8.50 6.84
C ARG A 316 -5.43 8.60 8.16
N GLN A 317 -4.31 9.33 8.16
CA GLN A 317 -3.46 9.46 9.34
C GLN A 317 -4.13 10.29 10.45
N LEU A 318 -5.10 11.14 10.10
CA LEU A 318 -5.85 12.00 11.00
C LEU A 318 -7.24 11.46 11.35
N ASP A 319 -7.67 10.39 10.71
CA ASP A 319 -9.00 9.84 10.88
C ASP A 319 -9.10 8.88 12.07
N ASN A 320 -10.28 8.82 12.70
CA ASN A 320 -10.64 7.88 13.75
C ASN A 320 -9.69 7.89 14.99
N ARG A 321 -9.23 9.07 15.44
CA ARG A 321 -8.55 9.21 16.74
C ARG A 321 -9.56 9.58 17.80
N GLU A 322 -9.44 8.94 18.95
CA GLU A 322 -10.37 9.07 20.07
C GLU A 322 -9.78 9.95 21.17
N PHE A 323 -10.65 10.80 21.73
CA PHE A 323 -10.39 11.64 22.89
C PHE A 323 -11.46 11.32 23.94
N LEU A 324 -11.08 10.87 25.14
CA LEU A 324 -12.00 10.37 26.13
C LEU A 324 -12.02 11.28 27.36
N PHE A 325 -13.19 11.79 27.71
CA PHE A 325 -13.39 12.70 28.82
C PHE A 325 -14.20 12.06 29.97
N GLY A 326 -15.05 11.07 29.63
CA GLY A 326 -15.90 10.39 30.60
C GLY A 326 -17.03 11.29 31.08
N ARG A 327 -17.31 11.29 32.43
CA ARG A 327 -18.28 12.18 33.04
C ARG A 327 -17.70 13.58 33.14
N LEU A 328 -18.50 14.61 32.81
CA LEU A 328 -18.12 16.02 32.90
C LEU A 328 -19.25 16.82 33.52
N GLN A 329 -19.04 17.32 34.75
CA GLN A 329 -20.03 18.05 35.54
C GLN A 329 -20.23 19.48 34.99
N PRO A 330 -21.35 20.17 35.34
CA PRO A 330 -21.53 21.58 35.08
C PRO A 330 -20.36 22.42 35.59
N GLY A 331 -19.81 23.29 34.74
CA GLY A 331 -18.64 24.14 35.02
C GLY A 331 -17.28 23.43 34.93
N GLU A 332 -17.24 22.11 34.83
CA GLU A 332 -16.00 21.33 34.77
C GLU A 332 -15.38 21.43 33.36
N SER A 333 -14.02 21.40 33.30
CA SER A 333 -13.23 21.32 32.05
C SER A 333 -12.30 20.13 32.13
N LYS A 334 -12.23 19.36 31.02
CA LYS A 334 -11.27 18.24 30.87
C LYS A 334 -10.54 18.36 29.54
N SER A 335 -9.27 17.98 29.54
CA SER A 335 -8.41 18.00 28.37
C SER A 335 -7.86 16.63 28.07
N TRP A 336 -7.74 16.32 26.76
CA TRP A 336 -7.10 15.10 26.27
C TRP A 336 -6.14 15.46 25.14
N THR A 337 -4.90 14.95 25.21
CA THR A 337 -3.89 15.15 24.19
C THR A 337 -3.61 13.85 23.45
N THR A 338 -3.58 13.90 22.11
CA THR A 338 -3.16 12.80 21.27
C THR A 338 -2.15 13.26 20.23
N GLU A 339 -1.38 12.33 19.69
CA GLU A 339 -0.43 12.59 18.61
C GLU A 339 -0.85 11.85 17.34
N PHE A 340 -0.80 12.59 16.22
CA PHE A 340 -1.00 12.04 14.90
C PHE A 340 0.35 11.93 14.19
N ALA A 341 0.64 10.76 13.62
CA ALA A 341 1.81 10.64 12.76
C ALA A 341 1.54 11.34 11.43
N VAL A 342 2.34 12.36 11.09
CA VAL A 342 2.37 12.94 9.74
C VAL A 342 3.61 12.40 9.07
N ASP A 343 3.46 11.41 8.20
CA ASP A 343 4.60 10.73 7.57
C ASP A 343 5.47 11.71 6.76
N ALA A 344 6.77 11.49 6.74
CA ALA A 344 7.70 12.30 5.94
C ALA A 344 7.41 12.23 4.43
N ALA A 345 6.77 11.17 3.98
CA ALA A 345 6.29 11.01 2.60
C ALA A 345 4.98 11.75 2.31
N THR A 346 4.38 12.43 3.30
CA THR A 346 3.13 13.18 3.10
C THR A 346 3.38 14.31 2.10
N PRO A 347 2.62 14.38 0.99
CA PRO A 347 2.76 15.46 0.03
C PRO A 347 2.44 16.83 0.64
N PRO A 348 3.01 17.92 0.13
CA PRO A 348 2.66 19.27 0.59
C PRO A 348 1.24 19.64 0.16
N GLY A 349 0.56 20.43 0.97
CA GLY A 349 -0.78 20.92 0.67
C GLY A 349 -1.62 21.19 1.91
N SER A 350 -2.86 21.62 1.70
CA SER A 350 -3.81 21.90 2.77
C SER A 350 -4.54 20.65 3.20
N VAL A 351 -4.74 20.51 4.49
CA VAL A 351 -5.38 19.37 5.16
C VAL A 351 -6.35 19.88 6.20
N ASN A 352 -7.45 19.17 6.39
CA ASN A 352 -8.37 19.40 7.49
C ASN A 352 -8.76 18.09 8.20
N PHE A 353 -9.20 18.24 9.44
CA PHE A 353 -9.92 17.22 10.16
C PHE A 353 -10.98 17.85 11.07
N ASP A 354 -12.04 17.13 11.29
CA ASP A 354 -13.10 17.48 12.20
C ASP A 354 -12.91 16.78 13.52
N VAL A 355 -13.17 17.45 14.63
CA VAL A 355 -13.32 16.86 15.96
C VAL A 355 -14.80 16.83 16.29
N SER A 356 -15.38 15.65 16.26
CA SER A 356 -16.81 15.42 16.53
C SER A 356 -16.96 14.94 17.97
N VAL A 357 -17.59 15.75 18.81
CA VAL A 357 -17.85 15.50 20.23
C VAL A 357 -19.24 14.93 20.44
N SER A 358 -19.32 13.82 21.14
CA SER A 358 -20.58 13.13 21.46
C SER A 358 -20.59 12.57 22.88
N ALA A 359 -21.76 12.36 23.43
CA ALA A 359 -21.94 11.75 24.75
C ALA A 359 -23.15 10.83 24.77
N GLN A 360 -23.26 9.95 25.79
CA GLN A 360 -24.38 9.04 25.92
C GLN A 360 -25.74 9.78 25.98
N ASN A 361 -25.77 10.96 26.58
CA ASN A 361 -26.96 11.77 26.83
C ASN A 361 -27.05 13.06 25.98
N SER A 362 -26.26 13.16 24.88
CA SER A 362 -26.42 14.25 23.91
C SER A 362 -27.11 13.75 22.63
N GLU A 363 -28.02 14.54 22.08
CA GLU A 363 -28.81 14.16 20.89
C GLU A 363 -28.03 14.34 19.59
N GLN A 364 -27.17 15.36 19.52
CA GLN A 364 -26.34 15.64 18.33
C GLN A 364 -24.89 15.91 18.70
N PRO A 365 -23.95 15.48 17.86
CA PRO A 365 -22.54 15.80 18.06
C PRO A 365 -22.27 17.28 17.78
N VAL A 366 -21.35 17.86 18.56
CA VAL A 366 -20.77 19.17 18.27
C VAL A 366 -19.49 18.96 17.48
N VAL A 367 -19.35 19.65 16.33
CA VAL A 367 -18.22 19.48 15.42
C VAL A 367 -17.41 20.76 15.35
N GLN A 368 -16.07 20.64 15.43
CA GLN A 368 -15.14 21.72 15.19
C GLN A 368 -14.07 21.28 14.21
N THR A 369 -13.85 22.10 13.17
CA THR A 369 -12.87 21.81 12.10
C THR A 369 -11.53 22.47 12.41
N VAL A 370 -10.44 21.73 12.17
CA VAL A 370 -9.06 22.21 12.22
C VAL A 370 -8.47 22.16 10.82
N ASN A 371 -8.03 23.33 10.32
CA ASN A 371 -7.36 23.46 9.02
C ASN A 371 -5.88 23.77 9.22
N PHE A 372 -5.02 23.16 8.41
CA PHE A 372 -3.58 23.41 8.43
C PHE A 372 -2.91 23.05 7.11
N LYS A 373 -1.66 23.47 6.95
CA LYS A 373 -0.82 23.18 5.78
C LYS A 373 0.28 22.20 6.16
N VAL A 374 0.48 21.21 5.32
CA VAL A 374 1.67 20.35 5.36
C VAL A 374 2.69 20.92 4.40
N VAL A 375 3.92 21.10 4.86
CA VAL A 375 5.08 21.46 4.04
C VAL A 375 6.06 20.30 4.06
N GLN A 376 6.72 20.07 2.94
CA GLN A 376 7.76 19.05 2.89
C GLN A 376 9.11 19.65 3.27
N PRO A 377 9.95 18.91 4.03
CA PRO A 377 11.36 19.27 4.17
C PRO A 377 12.07 19.14 2.82
N PRO A 378 13.29 19.69 2.65
CA PRO A 378 14.09 19.39 1.48
C PRO A 378 14.21 17.89 1.24
N LEU A 379 13.92 17.44 0.02
CA LEU A 379 13.87 16.01 -0.32
C LEU A 379 15.15 15.58 -1.05
N PRO A 380 15.58 14.30 -0.90
CA PRO A 380 16.61 13.73 -1.73
C PRO A 380 16.10 13.49 -3.17
N ALA A 381 17.03 13.44 -4.13
CA ALA A 381 16.72 13.09 -5.51
C ALA A 381 17.91 12.34 -6.10
N PHE A 382 17.69 11.12 -6.60
CA PHE A 382 18.77 10.23 -6.98
C PHE A 382 19.01 10.25 -8.49
N ALA A 383 20.25 10.49 -8.88
CA ALA A 383 20.74 10.23 -10.24
C ALA A 383 21.73 9.06 -10.17
N PHE A 384 21.79 8.25 -11.22
CA PHE A 384 22.70 7.12 -11.26
C PHE A 384 23.31 6.89 -12.64
N ASP A 385 24.48 6.28 -12.64
CA ASP A 385 25.09 5.56 -13.75
C ASP A 385 25.57 4.19 -13.30
N TYR A 386 26.02 3.37 -14.24
CA TYR A 386 26.43 2.01 -13.94
C TYR A 386 27.52 1.50 -14.86
N ARG A 387 28.27 0.51 -14.37
CA ARG A 387 29.26 -0.25 -15.13
C ARG A 387 29.37 -1.68 -14.62
N ILE A 388 29.83 -2.59 -15.49
CA ILE A 388 30.15 -3.98 -15.12
C ILE A 388 31.59 -4.05 -14.62
N ASP A 389 31.78 -4.83 -13.58
CA ASP A 389 33.09 -5.21 -13.05
C ASP A 389 33.14 -6.73 -12.89
N ASP A 390 33.89 -7.39 -13.75
CA ASP A 390 34.09 -8.83 -13.79
C ASP A 390 35.40 -9.28 -13.11
N ARG A 391 36.24 -8.32 -12.65
CA ARG A 391 37.58 -8.60 -12.09
C ARG A 391 37.58 -9.52 -10.88
N ARG A 392 36.52 -9.47 -10.06
CA ARG A 392 36.47 -10.24 -8.80
C ARG A 392 35.87 -11.62 -8.99
N PHE A 393 34.91 -11.80 -9.88
CA PHE A 393 34.10 -13.00 -10.01
C PHE A 393 34.10 -13.59 -11.42
N GLY A 394 34.59 -12.86 -12.41
CA GLY A 394 34.71 -13.25 -13.80
C GLY A 394 36.18 -13.42 -14.24
N ASN A 395 36.43 -13.30 -15.52
CA ASN A 395 37.76 -13.46 -16.13
C ASN A 395 38.58 -12.16 -16.16
N GLY A 396 38.01 -11.03 -15.74
CA GLY A 396 38.68 -9.73 -15.66
C GLY A 396 38.91 -9.04 -17.00
N ASP A 397 38.20 -9.43 -18.05
CA ASP A 397 38.39 -8.84 -19.37
C ASP A 397 37.47 -7.63 -19.65
N GLY A 398 36.53 -7.33 -18.77
CA GLY A 398 35.58 -6.21 -18.88
C GLY A 398 34.43 -6.48 -19.85
N LEU A 399 34.22 -7.73 -20.24
CA LEU A 399 33.11 -8.20 -21.07
C LEU A 399 32.24 -9.14 -20.26
N LEU A 400 30.94 -9.00 -20.38
CA LEU A 400 29.99 -9.91 -19.72
C LEU A 400 29.71 -11.11 -20.64
N GLN A 401 30.12 -12.29 -20.23
CA GLN A 401 30.09 -13.50 -21.06
C GLN A 401 29.10 -14.54 -20.52
N SER A 402 28.66 -15.43 -21.42
CA SER A 402 27.80 -16.56 -21.07
C SER A 402 28.45 -17.45 -20.02
N GLY A 403 27.72 -17.77 -18.93
CA GLY A 403 28.18 -18.54 -17.77
C GLY A 403 28.95 -17.74 -16.72
N GLU A 404 29.24 -16.48 -16.96
CA GLU A 404 30.06 -15.64 -16.09
C GLU A 404 29.28 -15.03 -14.92
N VAL A 405 30.02 -14.75 -13.85
CA VAL A 405 29.54 -13.94 -12.71
C VAL A 405 30.25 -12.61 -12.71
N ALA A 406 29.49 -11.53 -12.58
CA ALA A 406 30.03 -10.19 -12.55
C ALA A 406 29.33 -9.32 -11.48
N GLU A 407 29.99 -8.24 -11.12
CA GLU A 407 29.44 -7.19 -10.26
C GLU A 407 28.92 -6.04 -11.13
N LEU A 408 27.63 -5.70 -11.00
CA LEU A 408 27.08 -4.47 -11.53
C LEU A 408 27.29 -3.37 -10.51
N ASN A 409 28.24 -2.49 -10.76
CA ASN A 409 28.56 -1.35 -9.90
C ASN A 409 27.74 -0.14 -10.36
N VAL A 410 26.79 0.28 -9.52
CA VAL A 410 25.93 1.44 -9.74
C VAL A 410 26.41 2.59 -8.86
N ARG A 411 26.81 3.68 -9.49
CA ARG A 411 27.16 4.93 -8.81
C ARG A 411 25.91 5.79 -8.67
N VAL A 412 25.55 6.18 -7.46
CA VAL A 412 24.36 6.97 -7.15
C VAL A 412 24.78 8.29 -6.52
N LYS A 413 24.28 9.40 -7.06
CA LYS A 413 24.46 10.75 -6.52
C LYS A 413 23.12 11.28 -6.01
N ASN A 414 23.11 11.84 -4.78
CA ASN A 414 21.98 12.60 -4.31
C ASN A 414 22.07 14.05 -4.87
N ARG A 415 21.16 14.40 -5.75
CA ARG A 415 21.03 15.72 -6.37
C ARG A 415 19.91 16.58 -5.75
N GLY A 416 19.19 16.02 -4.79
CA GLY A 416 18.17 16.73 -4.05
C GLY A 416 18.76 17.70 -3.03
N ALA A 417 17.96 18.62 -2.54
CA ALA A 417 18.36 19.57 -1.50
C ALA A 417 18.40 18.93 -0.11
N GLY A 418 17.70 17.80 0.10
CA GLY A 418 17.65 17.04 1.36
C GLY A 418 18.54 15.82 1.35
N ALA A 419 18.91 15.35 2.54
CA ALA A 419 19.60 14.09 2.73
C ALA A 419 18.61 12.90 2.65
N ALA A 420 19.08 11.75 2.19
CA ALA A 420 18.42 10.46 2.40
C ALA A 420 18.98 9.84 3.68
N ASP A 421 18.13 9.51 4.65
CA ASP A 421 18.59 8.89 5.91
C ASP A 421 19.04 7.45 5.72
N SER A 422 18.39 6.73 4.82
CA SER A 422 18.81 5.43 4.32
C SER A 422 18.36 5.31 2.86
N MET A 423 19.20 4.70 2.04
CA MET A 423 18.89 4.51 0.64
C MET A 423 18.88 3.02 0.31
N LEU A 424 17.85 2.57 -0.38
CA LEU A 424 17.70 1.20 -0.82
C LEU A 424 17.78 1.11 -2.34
N GLY A 425 18.78 0.37 -2.84
CA GLY A 425 18.88 -0.01 -4.23
C GLY A 425 18.31 -1.40 -4.48
N ILE A 426 17.43 -1.54 -5.46
CA ILE A 426 16.78 -2.79 -5.83
C ILE A 426 16.98 -3.03 -7.32
N LEU A 427 17.68 -4.10 -7.66
CA LEU A 427 17.83 -4.57 -9.03
C LEU A 427 16.79 -5.67 -9.29
N LYS A 428 16.01 -5.51 -10.33
CA LYS A 428 14.94 -6.44 -10.74
C LYS A 428 15.10 -6.84 -12.20
N ARG A 429 14.49 -7.95 -12.57
CA ARG A 429 14.33 -8.30 -13.99
C ARG A 429 13.42 -7.29 -14.67
N HIS A 430 13.72 -7.01 -15.93
CA HIS A 430 12.82 -6.22 -16.76
C HIS A 430 11.71 -7.13 -17.32
N LYS A 431 10.53 -6.55 -17.59
CA LYS A 431 9.40 -7.26 -18.20
C LYS A 431 9.74 -7.84 -19.58
N ASP A 432 10.67 -7.20 -20.30
CA ASP A 432 11.10 -7.58 -21.65
C ASP A 432 12.28 -8.59 -21.64
N ASP A 433 12.51 -9.30 -20.51
CA ASP A 433 13.45 -10.44 -20.40
C ASP A 433 12.70 -11.72 -19.99
N PRO A 434 11.83 -12.27 -20.87
CA PRO A 434 11.07 -13.49 -20.57
C PRO A 434 11.96 -14.73 -20.38
N ASP A 435 13.07 -14.82 -21.08
CA ASP A 435 13.98 -15.96 -21.08
C ASP A 435 14.83 -16.06 -19.80
N ARG A 436 14.71 -15.07 -18.90
CA ARG A 436 15.45 -15.04 -17.64
C ARG A 436 16.95 -15.26 -17.84
N LYS A 437 17.55 -14.52 -18.77
CA LYS A 437 18.95 -14.65 -19.18
C LYS A 437 19.97 -14.40 -18.09
N LEU A 438 19.57 -13.65 -17.05
CA LEU A 438 20.38 -13.34 -15.91
C LEU A 438 19.79 -13.88 -14.60
N ILE A 439 20.64 -14.33 -13.70
CA ILE A 439 20.31 -14.62 -12.31
C ILE A 439 20.83 -13.46 -11.47
N ILE A 440 19.99 -12.82 -10.71
CA ILE A 440 20.36 -11.78 -9.75
C ILE A 440 20.67 -12.48 -8.43
N GLU A 441 21.96 -12.63 -8.11
CA GLU A 441 22.40 -13.30 -6.87
C GLU A 441 22.29 -12.35 -5.66
N ARG A 442 22.59 -11.06 -5.86
CA ARG A 442 22.41 -10.02 -4.87
C ARG A 442 21.73 -8.82 -5.50
N GLY A 443 20.42 -8.71 -5.32
CA GLY A 443 19.57 -7.70 -5.97
C GLY A 443 19.05 -6.61 -5.05
N ARG A 444 19.34 -6.66 -3.75
CA ARG A 444 18.92 -5.64 -2.77
C ARG A 444 20.13 -5.18 -1.95
N ILE A 445 20.35 -3.88 -1.90
CA ILE A 445 21.48 -3.26 -1.21
C ILE A 445 20.96 -2.03 -0.46
N GLU A 446 21.27 -1.98 0.81
CA GLU A 446 21.05 -0.81 1.65
C GLU A 446 22.35 -0.01 1.72
N SER A 447 22.25 1.29 1.53
CA SER A 447 23.30 2.27 1.79
C SER A 447 22.88 3.08 3.01
N GLY A 448 23.85 3.55 3.79
CA GLY A 448 23.62 4.48 4.89
C GLY A 448 23.14 5.85 4.41
N ARG A 449 23.22 6.82 5.30
CA ARG A 449 22.84 8.21 5.03
C ARG A 449 23.65 8.79 3.86
N LEU A 450 22.95 9.49 2.97
CA LEU A 450 23.52 10.13 1.78
C LEU A 450 23.12 11.61 1.74
N GLU A 451 24.07 12.49 2.03
CA GLU A 451 23.84 13.95 2.04
C GLU A 451 23.62 14.49 0.63
N SER A 452 23.07 15.72 0.55
CA SER A 452 22.97 16.46 -0.70
C SER A 452 24.35 16.58 -1.38
N GLY A 453 24.42 16.28 -2.66
CA GLY A 453 25.65 16.30 -3.45
C GLY A 453 26.56 15.08 -3.31
N GLN A 454 26.38 14.25 -2.29
CA GLN A 454 27.22 13.06 -2.06
C GLN A 454 26.96 11.94 -3.09
N VAL A 455 27.97 11.09 -3.25
CA VAL A 455 27.98 9.93 -4.13
C VAL A 455 28.21 8.66 -3.32
N THR A 456 27.49 7.59 -3.65
CA THR A 456 27.71 6.24 -3.09
C THR A 456 27.71 5.19 -4.21
N HIS A 457 28.15 3.98 -3.90
CA HIS A 457 28.25 2.87 -4.83
C HIS A 457 27.43 1.67 -4.35
N LEU A 458 26.53 1.18 -5.20
CA LEU A 458 25.77 -0.03 -4.97
C LEU A 458 26.31 -1.17 -5.84
N LYS A 459 26.70 -2.27 -5.23
CA LYS A 459 27.36 -3.39 -5.90
C LYS A 459 26.43 -4.61 -5.94
N PHE A 460 25.75 -4.78 -7.07
CA PHE A 460 24.85 -5.91 -7.31
C PHE A 460 25.63 -7.09 -7.92
N LYS A 461 25.29 -8.31 -7.53
CA LYS A 461 25.92 -9.50 -8.08
C LYS A 461 24.96 -10.22 -9.03
N ILE A 462 25.43 -10.45 -10.25
CA ILE A 462 24.66 -11.07 -11.32
C ILE A 462 25.43 -12.26 -11.90
N ARG A 463 24.71 -13.28 -12.37
CA ARG A 463 25.24 -14.42 -13.12
C ARG A 463 24.55 -14.51 -14.46
N VAL A 464 25.32 -14.59 -15.54
CA VAL A 464 24.81 -14.85 -16.89
C VAL A 464 24.54 -16.33 -17.03
N LYS A 465 23.38 -16.72 -17.55
CA LYS A 465 23.12 -18.09 -17.98
C LYS A 465 23.86 -18.39 -19.30
N ASP A 466 23.78 -19.64 -19.71
CA ASP A 466 24.26 -20.01 -21.06
C ASP A 466 23.25 -19.50 -22.11
N VAL A 467 23.55 -18.35 -22.66
CA VAL A 467 22.66 -17.62 -23.59
C VAL A 467 23.44 -17.13 -24.80
N ARG A 468 22.73 -16.99 -25.92
CA ARG A 468 23.31 -16.35 -27.10
C ARG A 468 23.61 -14.87 -26.83
N PRO A 469 24.59 -14.27 -27.55
CA PRO A 469 24.86 -12.84 -27.43
C PRO A 469 23.61 -12.00 -27.56
N SER A 470 23.34 -11.13 -26.60
CA SER A 470 22.09 -10.36 -26.54
C SER A 470 22.19 -9.14 -25.64
N LYS A 471 21.31 -8.18 -25.89
CA LYS A 471 21.02 -7.09 -24.95
C LYS A 471 20.08 -7.64 -23.87
N VAL A 472 20.39 -7.41 -22.60
CA VAL A 472 19.58 -7.87 -21.47
C VAL A 472 19.23 -6.67 -20.61
N PRO A 473 17.94 -6.25 -20.61
CA PRO A 473 17.50 -5.16 -19.77
C PRO A 473 17.25 -5.64 -18.33
N LEU A 474 17.68 -4.84 -17.37
CA LEU A 474 17.31 -4.96 -15.95
C LEU A 474 16.66 -3.66 -15.49
N ARG A 475 15.80 -3.73 -14.50
CA ARG A 475 15.21 -2.56 -13.88
C ARG A 475 15.90 -2.26 -12.55
N LEU A 476 16.48 -1.08 -12.45
CA LEU A 476 17.02 -0.53 -11.21
C LEU A 476 15.99 0.40 -10.57
N VAL A 477 15.79 0.25 -9.27
CA VAL A 477 14.97 1.13 -8.44
C VAL A 477 15.82 1.59 -7.26
N ILE A 478 15.90 2.88 -7.05
CA ILE A 478 16.56 3.53 -5.92
C ILE A 478 15.48 4.27 -5.14
N VAL A 479 15.36 4.01 -3.85
CA VAL A 479 14.30 4.58 -3.01
C VAL A 479 14.88 5.01 -1.65
N ASP A 480 14.41 6.14 -1.15
CA ASP A 480 14.49 6.49 0.27
C ASP A 480 13.18 6.03 0.95
N PRO A 481 13.23 5.01 1.81
CA PRO A 481 12.03 4.48 2.46
C PRO A 481 11.32 5.49 3.38
N LYS A 482 12.04 6.47 3.92
CA LYS A 482 11.49 7.47 4.84
C LYS A 482 10.65 8.51 4.13
N THR A 483 11.17 9.09 3.06
CA THR A 483 10.49 10.15 2.30
C THR A 483 9.63 9.59 1.16
N GLY A 484 9.83 8.33 0.78
CA GLY A 484 9.17 7.71 -0.36
C GLY A 484 9.70 8.20 -1.72
N GLU A 485 10.79 8.99 -1.75
CA GLU A 485 11.41 9.45 -2.98
C GLU A 485 12.02 8.28 -3.74
N ILE A 486 11.68 8.19 -5.02
CA ILE A 486 12.02 7.05 -5.87
C ILE A 486 12.56 7.52 -7.21
N THR A 487 13.65 6.89 -7.64
CA THR A 487 14.17 6.98 -9.00
C THR A 487 14.28 5.58 -9.56
N SER A 488 13.85 5.36 -10.79
CA SER A 488 14.03 4.08 -11.45
C SER A 488 14.41 4.27 -12.92
N GLY A 489 15.09 3.26 -13.47
CA GLY A 489 15.47 3.26 -14.86
C GLY A 489 15.90 1.87 -15.32
N THR A 490 16.08 1.72 -16.64
CA THR A 490 16.58 0.50 -17.26
C THR A 490 18.10 0.51 -17.29
N VAL A 491 18.70 -0.57 -16.80
CA VAL A 491 20.11 -0.90 -16.93
C VAL A 491 20.24 -1.88 -18.09
N GLN A 492 20.85 -1.43 -19.19
CA GLN A 492 21.02 -2.26 -20.37
C GLN A 492 22.38 -2.94 -20.33
N LEU A 493 22.41 -4.27 -20.25
CA LEU A 493 23.62 -5.06 -20.28
C LEU A 493 23.80 -5.72 -21.64
N ILE A 494 25.05 -5.95 -22.05
CA ILE A 494 25.38 -6.71 -23.26
C ILE A 494 26.14 -7.99 -22.86
N VAL A 495 25.54 -9.11 -23.23
CA VAL A 495 26.19 -10.42 -23.12
C VAL A 495 26.83 -10.77 -24.46
N VAL A 496 28.11 -11.20 -24.43
CA VAL A 496 28.85 -11.64 -25.60
C VAL A 496 29.11 -13.14 -25.59
N GLN A 497 29.51 -13.68 -26.72
CA GLN A 497 29.91 -15.09 -26.80
C GLN A 497 31.12 -15.38 -25.90
N LYS A 498 31.13 -16.53 -25.26
CA LYS A 498 32.22 -16.98 -24.37
C LYS A 498 33.59 -17.06 -25.06
N ALA A 499 33.61 -17.33 -26.38
CA ALA A 499 34.82 -17.38 -27.16
C ALA A 499 35.29 -16.01 -27.67
N ARG A 500 34.52 -14.93 -27.44
CA ARG A 500 34.89 -13.59 -27.91
C ARG A 500 35.94 -13.02 -26.96
N ARG A 501 37.20 -12.94 -27.46
CA ARG A 501 38.33 -12.39 -26.72
C ARG A 501 38.66 -10.99 -27.21
N LEU A 502 39.10 -10.14 -26.27
CA LEU A 502 39.75 -8.88 -26.62
C LEU A 502 41.06 -9.19 -27.36
N ARG A 503 41.31 -8.44 -28.44
CA ARG A 503 42.62 -8.52 -29.09
C ARG A 503 43.64 -7.79 -28.22
N PRO A 504 44.76 -8.45 -27.82
CA PRO A 504 45.84 -7.78 -27.12
C PRO A 504 46.42 -6.70 -28.04
N GLU A 505 46.45 -5.47 -27.59
CA GLU A 505 47.06 -4.35 -28.30
C GLU A 505 47.87 -3.54 -27.33
N LYS A 506 49.17 -3.35 -27.59
CA LYS A 506 50.06 -2.49 -26.78
C LYS A 506 50.27 -1.21 -27.57
N LEU A 507 49.45 -0.22 -27.32
CA LEU A 507 49.48 1.06 -28.03
C LEU A 507 49.56 2.22 -27.03
N ASN A 508 50.41 3.16 -27.33
CA ASN A 508 50.45 4.46 -26.71
C ASN A 508 49.68 5.43 -27.58
N LEU A 509 48.55 5.89 -27.06
CA LEU A 509 47.65 6.77 -27.78
C LEU A 509 47.44 8.07 -27.02
N LYS A 510 47.03 9.11 -27.68
CA LYS A 510 46.54 10.36 -27.08
C LYS A 510 45.15 10.70 -27.65
N ALA A 511 44.43 11.50 -26.91
CA ALA A 511 43.16 12.06 -27.37
C ALA A 511 43.41 12.99 -28.56
N LYS A 512 42.58 12.90 -29.62
CA LYS A 512 42.61 13.83 -30.77
C LYS A 512 42.12 15.22 -30.39
N LEU A 513 41.24 15.34 -29.41
CA LEU A 513 40.70 16.56 -28.84
C LEU A 513 41.25 16.74 -27.44
N ALA A 514 41.04 17.91 -26.85
CA ALA A 514 41.47 18.20 -25.46
C ALA A 514 40.96 17.15 -24.47
N ALA A 515 39.77 16.61 -24.69
CA ALA A 515 39.25 15.47 -23.95
C ALA A 515 38.33 14.61 -24.84
N ILE A 516 38.35 13.29 -24.62
CA ILE A 516 37.50 12.33 -25.35
C ILE A 516 36.54 11.63 -24.40
N ASP A 517 35.42 11.20 -24.96
CA ASP A 517 34.37 10.49 -24.21
C ASP A 517 34.79 9.08 -23.83
N VAL A 518 34.51 8.71 -22.57
CA VAL A 518 34.66 7.37 -22.06
C VAL A 518 33.29 6.76 -21.82
N TYR A 519 33.09 5.57 -22.32
CA TYR A 519 31.82 4.84 -22.27
C TYR A 519 31.90 3.64 -21.34
N SER A 520 30.76 3.27 -20.78
CA SER A 520 30.67 2.09 -19.90
C SER A 520 30.88 0.76 -20.63
N HIS A 521 30.57 0.72 -21.94
CA HIS A 521 30.63 -0.48 -22.79
C HIS A 521 31.03 -0.08 -24.24
N TYR A 522 31.36 -1.07 -25.07
CA TYR A 522 31.85 -0.90 -26.45
C TYR A 522 30.76 -0.85 -27.52
N TRP A 523 29.69 -0.09 -27.35
CA TRP A 523 28.68 0.12 -28.41
C TRP A 523 28.19 1.58 -28.50
N ALA A 524 27.51 1.89 -29.60
CA ALA A 524 27.19 3.28 -29.94
C ALA A 524 26.32 4.00 -28.90
N ASP A 525 25.32 3.28 -28.30
CA ASP A 525 24.37 3.82 -27.33
C ASP A 525 24.80 3.58 -25.88
N SER A 526 26.07 3.23 -25.67
CA SER A 526 26.60 2.99 -24.33
C SER A 526 26.56 4.27 -23.47
N PRO A 527 26.21 4.18 -22.21
CA PRO A 527 26.29 5.32 -21.31
C PRO A 527 27.70 5.90 -21.23
N ARG A 528 27.78 7.21 -21.40
CA ARG A 528 29.01 7.96 -21.21
C ARG A 528 29.25 8.11 -19.70
N ILE A 529 30.43 7.72 -19.23
CA ILE A 529 30.80 7.69 -17.80
C ILE A 529 31.80 8.78 -17.40
N GLY A 530 32.41 9.46 -18.37
CA GLY A 530 33.38 10.51 -18.13
C GLY A 530 34.07 10.98 -19.40
N THR A 531 35.09 11.80 -19.22
CA THR A 531 36.01 12.23 -20.26
C THR A 531 37.44 11.88 -19.85
N LEU A 532 38.28 11.67 -20.83
CA LEU A 532 39.66 11.31 -20.64
C LEU A 532 40.56 12.24 -21.47
N ASP A 533 41.57 12.78 -20.81
CA ASP A 533 42.58 13.65 -21.39
C ASP A 533 43.98 13.05 -21.22
N GLY A 534 44.92 13.42 -22.06
CA GLY A 534 46.31 12.99 -21.99
C GLY A 534 46.60 11.66 -22.66
N HIS A 535 47.53 10.92 -22.08
CA HIS A 535 48.08 9.69 -22.62
C HIS A 535 47.26 8.46 -22.23
N LEU A 536 46.95 7.61 -23.22
CA LEU A 536 46.21 6.38 -23.03
C LEU A 536 47.10 5.15 -23.27
N ASN A 537 47.30 4.35 -22.23
CA ASN A 537 47.95 3.06 -22.36
C ASN A 537 46.90 1.98 -22.66
N VAL A 538 46.71 1.68 -23.93
CA VAL A 538 45.74 0.68 -24.38
C VAL A 538 46.39 -0.70 -24.39
N ARG A 539 45.77 -1.65 -23.73
CA ARG A 539 46.24 -3.05 -23.71
C ARG A 539 45.30 -4.01 -24.44
N ALA A 540 44.14 -3.59 -24.81
CA ALA A 540 43.19 -4.44 -25.51
C ALA A 540 42.17 -3.61 -26.32
N GLY A 541 41.60 -4.20 -27.36
CA GLY A 541 40.59 -3.55 -28.19
C GLY A 541 39.61 -4.52 -28.83
N MET A 542 38.56 -3.91 -29.38
CA MET A 542 37.50 -4.52 -30.16
C MET A 542 37.32 -3.70 -31.46
N PRO A 543 36.65 -4.22 -32.50
CA PRO A 543 36.35 -3.42 -33.68
C PRO A 543 35.65 -2.10 -33.29
N GLY A 544 36.25 -0.97 -33.68
CA GLY A 544 35.76 0.37 -33.37
C GLY A 544 36.05 0.92 -31.98
N TRP A 545 36.62 0.12 -31.06
CA TRP A 545 36.79 0.48 -29.66
C TRP A 545 38.13 0.07 -29.06
N TYR A 546 38.62 0.86 -28.11
CA TYR A 546 39.73 0.51 -27.22
C TYR A 546 39.24 0.43 -25.76
N ARG A 547 39.76 -0.56 -25.03
CA ARG A 547 39.58 -0.68 -23.59
C ARG A 547 40.69 0.09 -22.87
N VAL A 548 40.28 0.98 -21.97
CA VAL A 548 41.18 1.77 -21.14
C VAL A 548 40.98 1.40 -19.67
N THR A 549 42.05 1.44 -18.88
CA THR A 549 41.96 1.27 -17.42
C THR A 549 41.88 2.66 -16.79
N LEU A 550 40.82 2.88 -16.00
CA LEU A 550 40.57 4.13 -15.30
C LEU A 550 41.39 4.21 -14.00
N PRO A 551 41.55 5.39 -13.37
CA PRO A 551 42.33 5.54 -12.13
C PRO A 551 41.88 4.67 -10.96
N ASP A 552 40.60 4.33 -10.89
CA ASP A 552 40.03 3.40 -9.89
C ASP A 552 40.25 1.91 -10.23
N GLY A 553 41.02 1.64 -11.27
CA GLY A 553 41.33 0.30 -11.78
C GLY A 553 40.21 -0.35 -12.59
N ALA A 554 39.03 0.28 -12.70
CA ALA A 554 37.95 -0.23 -13.53
C ALA A 554 38.23 -0.01 -15.03
N PHE A 555 37.39 -0.61 -15.89
CA PHE A 555 37.53 -0.46 -17.31
C PHE A 555 36.51 0.56 -17.85
N GLY A 556 36.97 1.34 -18.85
CA GLY A 556 36.18 2.18 -19.70
C GLY A 556 36.47 1.88 -21.17
N TRP A 557 35.64 2.41 -22.06
CA TRP A 557 35.78 2.20 -23.49
C TRP A 557 35.85 3.56 -24.22
N VAL A 558 36.77 3.70 -25.17
CA VAL A 558 36.92 4.87 -26.02
C VAL A 558 36.80 4.45 -27.47
N ARG A 559 36.30 5.30 -28.32
CA ARG A 559 36.18 5.00 -29.76
C ARG A 559 37.54 5.12 -30.42
N ARG A 560 37.88 4.21 -31.34
CA ARG A 560 39.16 4.24 -32.10
C ARG A 560 39.33 5.54 -32.88
N GLN A 561 38.26 6.11 -33.41
CA GLN A 561 38.28 7.35 -34.16
C GLN A 561 38.68 8.59 -33.37
N ASP A 562 38.52 8.55 -32.03
CA ASP A 562 38.72 9.70 -31.15
C ASP A 562 40.19 9.78 -30.63
N VAL A 563 41.03 8.84 -31.00
CA VAL A 563 42.40 8.71 -30.53
C VAL A 563 43.39 8.59 -31.71
N GLU A 564 44.65 8.96 -31.47
CA GLU A 564 45.76 8.86 -32.43
C GLU A 564 47.03 8.40 -31.73
N PRO A 565 48.05 7.89 -32.49
CA PRO A 565 49.33 7.48 -31.91
C PRO A 565 50.07 8.65 -31.23
N GLY A 566 50.71 8.37 -30.12
CA GLY A 566 51.53 9.34 -29.35
C GLY A 566 50.95 9.68 -28.00
N GLY A 567 51.71 10.44 -27.21
CA GLY A 567 51.33 10.95 -25.91
C GLY A 567 52.45 10.75 -24.87
N HIS A 568 52.72 11.80 -24.07
CA HIS A 568 53.69 11.79 -22.97
C HIS A 568 53.11 12.40 -21.70
N LEU A 569 51.95 13.02 -21.75
CA LEU A 569 51.27 13.59 -20.58
C LEU A 569 50.54 12.49 -19.77
N PRO A 570 50.55 12.55 -18.47
CA PRO A 570 49.77 11.59 -17.63
C PRO A 570 48.27 11.66 -17.95
N MET A 571 47.64 10.50 -17.92
CA MET A 571 46.21 10.36 -18.14
C MET A 571 45.43 11.08 -17.02
N SER A 572 44.49 11.91 -17.41
CA SER A 572 43.49 12.50 -16.51
C SER A 572 42.10 12.01 -16.87
N PHE A 573 41.40 11.42 -15.90
CA PHE A 573 40.01 11.00 -16.07
C PHE A 573 39.09 11.88 -15.21
N THR A 574 38.18 12.58 -15.88
CA THR A 574 37.12 13.33 -15.23
C THR A 574 35.84 12.52 -15.33
N ALA A 575 35.41 11.97 -14.20
CA ALA A 575 34.16 11.23 -14.12
C ALA A 575 32.97 12.16 -14.44
N MET A 576 32.13 11.74 -15.37
CA MET A 576 30.87 12.44 -15.59
C MET A 576 30.00 12.28 -14.36
N GLU A 577 29.36 13.35 -13.94
CA GLU A 577 28.37 13.28 -12.89
C GLU A 577 27.16 12.45 -13.33
N PRO A 578 26.63 11.53 -12.48
CA PRO A 578 25.40 10.84 -12.77
C PRO A 578 24.32 11.87 -13.12
N ASN A 579 23.88 11.85 -14.36
CA ASN A 579 22.85 12.73 -14.91
C ASN A 579 21.64 11.85 -15.28
N GLY A 580 20.44 12.35 -15.07
CA GLY A 580 19.25 11.63 -15.51
C GLY A 580 18.00 11.95 -14.72
N LEU A 581 18.00 13.06 -13.97
CA LEU A 581 16.77 13.53 -13.33
C LEU A 581 15.87 14.20 -14.37
N ILE A 582 14.65 13.71 -14.48
CA ILE A 582 13.55 14.47 -15.04
C ILE A 582 13.23 15.57 -14.03
N ARG A 583 13.25 16.83 -14.47
CA ARG A 583 12.77 17.96 -13.69
C ARG A 583 11.30 18.15 -13.99
N ILE A 584 10.46 18.26 -12.96
CA ILE A 584 9.04 18.54 -13.05
C ILE A 584 8.81 19.89 -12.37
N ASP A 585 8.61 20.92 -13.15
CA ASP A 585 8.31 22.27 -12.69
C ASP A 585 6.80 22.50 -12.84
N ILE A 586 6.15 22.96 -11.77
CA ILE A 586 4.73 23.32 -11.75
C ILE A 586 4.68 24.83 -11.58
N GLU A 587 4.08 25.54 -12.52
CA GLU A 587 4.04 27.01 -12.56
C GLU A 587 3.02 27.56 -11.56
N ASN A 588 1.86 26.87 -11.47
CA ASN A 588 0.79 27.21 -10.54
C ASN A 588 0.47 25.98 -9.69
N GLU A 589 1.08 25.82 -8.52
CA GLU A 589 0.75 24.73 -7.60
C GLU A 589 -0.48 25.13 -6.77
N PRO A 590 -1.72 24.74 -7.21
CA PRO A 590 -2.94 25.10 -6.49
C PRO A 590 -3.00 24.29 -5.19
N ARG A 591 -3.31 24.96 -4.07
CA ARG A 591 -3.34 24.29 -2.75
C ARG A 591 -4.73 24.20 -2.15
N GLU A 592 -5.61 25.15 -2.48
CA GLU A 592 -6.98 25.23 -1.99
C GLU A 592 -7.91 25.74 -3.09
N THR A 593 -9.14 25.27 -3.11
CA THR A 593 -10.21 25.85 -3.91
C THR A 593 -11.45 26.04 -3.04
N THR A 594 -12.09 27.19 -3.16
CA THR A 594 -13.44 27.41 -2.60
C THR A 594 -14.47 26.60 -3.38
N GLY A 595 -15.48 26.06 -2.69
CA GLY A 595 -16.41 25.01 -3.15
C GLY A 595 -17.08 25.12 -4.52
N ALA A 596 -16.99 26.27 -5.22
CA ALA A 596 -17.66 26.48 -6.51
C ALA A 596 -16.92 25.90 -7.74
N HIS A 597 -15.64 25.53 -7.63
CA HIS A 597 -14.85 25.08 -8.78
C HIS A 597 -14.76 23.56 -8.85
N PRO A 598 -15.38 22.91 -9.87
CA PRO A 598 -15.32 21.44 -10.02
C PRO A 598 -13.94 20.95 -10.47
N SER A 599 -13.07 21.83 -10.96
CA SER A 599 -11.74 21.51 -11.47
C SER A 599 -10.76 22.67 -11.24
N VAL A 600 -9.47 22.36 -11.33
CA VAL A 600 -8.39 23.32 -11.24
C VAL A 600 -7.38 23.09 -12.37
N ALA A 601 -6.86 24.16 -12.94
CA ALA A 601 -5.80 24.06 -13.93
C ALA A 601 -4.46 23.75 -13.23
N VAL A 602 -3.73 22.78 -13.77
CA VAL A 602 -2.35 22.46 -13.37
C VAL A 602 -1.47 22.63 -14.60
N VAL A 603 -0.61 23.66 -14.53
CA VAL A 603 0.28 24.06 -15.62
C VAL A 603 1.71 23.80 -15.20
N GLY A 604 2.53 23.28 -16.12
CA GLY A 604 3.93 23.03 -15.83
C GLY A 604 4.69 22.45 -17.01
N ARG A 605 5.93 22.07 -16.74
CA ARG A 605 6.82 21.46 -17.73
C ARG A 605 7.67 20.34 -17.15
N LEU A 606 7.96 19.37 -18.00
CA LEU A 606 9.02 18.39 -17.80
C LEU A 606 10.24 18.81 -18.59
N ALA A 607 11.42 18.68 -17.98
CA ALA A 607 12.69 18.83 -18.68
C ALA A 607 13.62 17.67 -18.32
N SER A 608 14.33 17.13 -19.31
CA SER A 608 15.26 16.02 -19.12
C SER A 608 16.45 16.17 -20.09
N ARG A 609 17.60 15.62 -19.70
CA ARG A 609 18.73 15.48 -20.63
C ARG A 609 18.49 14.39 -21.68
N TYR A 610 17.62 13.42 -21.40
CA TYR A 610 17.26 12.34 -22.31
C TYR A 610 15.89 12.62 -22.93
N PRO A 611 15.64 12.17 -24.16
CA PRO A 611 14.35 12.33 -24.79
C PRO A 611 13.21 11.83 -23.89
N LEU A 612 12.21 12.68 -23.73
CA LEU A 612 11.01 12.35 -22.98
C LEU A 612 10.15 11.36 -23.77
N LYS A 613 9.42 10.51 -23.07
CA LYS A 613 8.48 9.53 -23.63
C LYS A 613 7.04 9.95 -23.42
N ASP A 614 6.69 10.23 -22.18
CA ASP A 614 5.34 10.63 -21.81
C ASP A 614 5.27 11.33 -20.45
N LEU A 615 4.14 12.02 -20.28
CA LEU A 615 3.66 12.60 -19.06
C LEU A 615 2.31 12.00 -18.69
N ARG A 616 2.07 11.78 -17.39
CA ARG A 616 0.81 11.31 -16.83
C ARG A 616 0.45 12.11 -15.61
N VAL A 617 -0.81 12.49 -15.48
CA VAL A 617 -1.33 13.11 -14.26
C VAL A 617 -2.40 12.21 -13.66
N PHE A 618 -2.28 11.98 -12.34
CA PHE A 618 -3.21 11.19 -11.57
C PHE A 618 -3.84 12.06 -10.47
N ARG A 619 -5.10 11.79 -10.16
CA ARG A 619 -5.79 12.30 -8.97
C ARG A 619 -6.29 11.12 -8.16
N ASN A 620 -5.90 11.01 -6.90
CA ASN A 620 -6.27 9.91 -6.01
C ASN A 620 -6.06 8.53 -6.68
N ASN A 621 -4.88 8.32 -7.29
CA ASN A 621 -4.49 7.14 -8.07
C ASN A 621 -5.28 6.89 -9.37
N LYS A 622 -6.25 7.76 -9.74
CA LYS A 622 -6.95 7.68 -11.02
C LYS A 622 -6.23 8.55 -12.05
N LYS A 623 -5.81 7.95 -13.17
CA LYS A 623 -5.20 8.70 -14.30
C LYS A 623 -6.27 9.62 -14.92
N ILE A 624 -5.95 10.91 -15.00
CA ILE A 624 -6.84 11.94 -15.54
C ILE A 624 -6.30 12.58 -16.82
N PHE A 625 -4.96 12.55 -17.00
CA PHE A 625 -4.32 13.14 -18.17
C PHE A 625 -3.16 12.27 -18.64
N PHE A 626 -2.91 12.28 -19.95
CA PHE A 626 -1.80 11.60 -20.60
C PHE A 626 -1.37 12.41 -21.83
N GLN A 627 -0.08 12.64 -21.95
CA GLN A 627 0.53 13.28 -23.12
C GLN A 627 1.77 12.46 -23.53
N SER A 628 1.83 12.05 -24.79
CA SER A 628 3.02 11.43 -25.37
C SER A 628 3.93 12.51 -25.94
N ALA A 629 5.23 12.35 -25.80
CA ALA A 629 6.18 13.14 -26.56
C ALA A 629 6.17 12.57 -27.99
N ASP A 630 5.92 13.44 -29.00
CA ASP A 630 5.86 13.02 -30.40
C ASP A 630 7.20 12.44 -30.82
N ASN A 631 7.15 11.29 -31.53
CA ASN A 631 8.34 10.55 -31.96
C ASN A 631 9.17 11.27 -33.03
N ALA A 632 8.69 12.38 -33.57
CA ALA A 632 9.35 13.09 -34.71
C ALA A 632 10.48 14.01 -34.27
N ASP A 633 10.38 14.62 -33.08
CA ASP A 633 11.43 15.43 -32.48
C ASP A 633 11.70 14.91 -31.09
N ALA A 634 12.86 14.30 -30.88
CA ALA A 634 13.30 13.82 -29.58
C ALA A 634 13.37 14.98 -28.56
N SER A 635 12.21 15.45 -28.11
CA SER A 635 12.09 16.62 -27.26
C SER A 635 12.59 16.29 -25.84
N ASN A 636 13.49 17.11 -25.37
CA ASN A 636 13.99 17.07 -24.00
C ASN A 636 13.10 17.88 -23.04
N GLU A 637 12.08 18.56 -23.57
CA GLU A 637 11.10 19.33 -22.80
C GLU A 637 9.68 18.99 -23.25
N LEU A 638 8.74 18.98 -22.29
CA LEU A 638 7.34 18.74 -22.53
C LEU A 638 6.51 19.62 -21.61
N SER A 639 5.85 20.62 -22.16
CA SER A 639 4.92 21.48 -21.41
C SER A 639 3.54 20.87 -21.37
N PHE A 640 2.81 21.10 -20.29
CA PHE A 640 1.44 20.62 -20.12
C PHE A 640 0.58 21.67 -19.43
N ASP A 641 -0.69 21.69 -19.85
CA ASP A 641 -1.79 22.40 -19.22
C ASP A 641 -2.99 21.47 -19.17
N THR A 642 -3.46 21.18 -17.96
CA THR A 642 -4.56 20.23 -17.80
C THR A 642 -5.51 20.63 -16.69
N LEU A 643 -6.81 20.47 -16.95
CA LEU A 643 -7.85 20.63 -15.94
C LEU A 643 -7.99 19.35 -15.12
N VAL A 644 -7.71 19.46 -13.83
CA VAL A 644 -7.84 18.39 -12.85
C VAL A 644 -9.21 18.48 -12.20
N PRO A 645 -10.15 17.56 -12.50
CA PRO A 645 -11.45 17.53 -11.82
C PRO A 645 -11.22 17.17 -10.34
N LEU A 646 -11.85 17.91 -9.41
CA LEU A 646 -11.70 17.72 -7.98
C LEU A 646 -12.93 17.06 -7.36
N VAL A 647 -12.70 16.21 -6.35
CA VAL A 647 -13.72 15.71 -5.44
C VAL A 647 -13.64 16.45 -4.11
N ASP A 648 -14.75 16.55 -3.37
CA ASP A 648 -14.76 17.25 -2.09
C ASP A 648 -13.75 16.64 -1.10
N GLY A 649 -13.06 17.53 -0.40
CA GLY A 649 -11.96 17.22 0.50
C GLY A 649 -10.61 17.09 -0.22
N ILE A 650 -9.72 16.24 0.28
CA ILE A 650 -8.33 16.15 -0.16
C ILE A 650 -8.23 15.41 -1.50
N ASN A 651 -7.60 16.07 -2.48
CA ASN A 651 -7.23 15.52 -3.77
C ASN A 651 -5.70 15.41 -3.83
N GLN A 652 -5.18 14.21 -3.82
CA GLN A 652 -3.76 13.96 -4.05
C GLN A 652 -3.50 13.94 -5.55
N ILE A 653 -2.66 14.87 -6.01
CA ILE A 653 -2.23 14.97 -7.41
C ILE A 653 -0.83 14.36 -7.51
N GLU A 654 -0.65 13.54 -8.56
CA GLU A 654 0.62 12.90 -8.87
C GLU A 654 0.94 13.12 -10.34
N ILE A 655 2.08 13.77 -10.63
CA ILE A 655 2.60 14.03 -11.97
C ILE A 655 3.77 13.10 -12.20
N VAL A 656 3.70 12.29 -13.23
CA VAL A 656 4.71 11.28 -13.56
C VAL A 656 5.29 11.58 -14.93
N GLY A 657 6.59 11.89 -14.99
CA GLY A 657 7.36 12.02 -16.21
C GLY A 657 8.17 10.76 -16.49
N ARG A 658 8.29 10.40 -17.78
CA ARG A 658 9.06 9.25 -18.20
C ARG A 658 9.91 9.57 -19.43
N THR A 659 11.17 9.12 -19.44
CA THR A 659 12.05 9.19 -20.64
C THR A 659 11.91 7.94 -21.50
N GLN A 660 12.45 7.99 -22.74
CA GLN A 660 12.54 6.83 -23.62
C GLN A 660 13.41 5.70 -23.03
N ALA A 661 14.37 6.03 -22.15
CA ALA A 661 15.16 5.06 -21.39
C ALA A 661 14.43 4.52 -20.13
N ASP A 662 13.09 4.69 -20.05
CA ASP A 662 12.23 4.28 -18.93
C ASP A 662 12.65 4.83 -17.54
N GLN A 663 13.40 5.94 -17.51
CA GLN A 663 13.60 6.68 -16.27
C GLN A 663 12.29 7.34 -15.87
N ILE A 664 11.94 7.25 -14.60
CA ILE A 664 10.68 7.74 -14.06
C ILE A 664 10.97 8.72 -12.92
N ARG A 665 10.32 9.87 -12.96
CA ARG A 665 10.22 10.82 -11.85
C ARG A 665 8.78 11.13 -11.56
N THR A 666 8.47 11.29 -10.28
CA THR A 666 7.12 11.63 -9.79
C THR A 666 7.21 12.87 -8.92
N ARG A 667 6.23 13.78 -9.07
CA ARG A 667 5.97 14.90 -8.15
C ARG A 667 4.56 14.79 -7.62
N LYS A 668 4.39 14.97 -6.29
CA LYS A 668 3.11 14.87 -5.60
C LYS A 668 2.81 16.12 -4.82
N PHE A 669 1.53 16.53 -4.80
CA PHE A 669 1.00 17.58 -3.94
C PHE A 669 -0.48 17.35 -3.66
N MET A 670 -1.03 18.07 -2.67
CA MET A 670 -2.43 17.94 -2.27
C MET A 670 -3.19 19.24 -2.51
N ILE A 671 -4.44 19.09 -2.98
CA ILE A 671 -5.39 20.19 -3.13
C ILE A 671 -6.59 19.89 -2.24
N LEU A 672 -6.92 20.81 -1.34
CA LEU A 672 -8.15 20.73 -0.55
C LEU A 672 -9.28 21.45 -1.29
N LYS A 673 -10.35 20.72 -1.63
CA LYS A 673 -11.62 21.30 -2.09
C LYS A 673 -12.57 21.39 -0.91
N GLY A 674 -13.00 22.62 -0.57
CA GLY A 674 -14.02 22.86 0.44
C GLY A 674 -15.34 22.14 0.10
N ALA A 675 -16.11 21.74 1.10
CA ALA A 675 -17.48 21.30 0.89
C ALA A 675 -18.34 22.53 0.49
N GLN A 676 -19.33 22.32 -0.40
CA GLN A 676 -20.33 23.32 -0.73
C GLN A 676 -21.21 23.65 0.47
#